data_eae3188b9b5279dffcfd7b06925eb4df
#
_entry.id   eae3188b9b5279dffcfd7b06925eb4df
#
_cell.length_a   1.000
_cell.length_b   1.000
_cell.length_c   1.000
_cell.angle_alpha   90.00
_cell.angle_beta   90.00
_cell.angle_gamma   90.00
#
_symmetry.space_group_name_H-M   'P 1'
#
loop_
_entity.id
_entity.type
_entity.pdbx_description
1 polymer ?
#
loop_
_entity_poly.entity_id
_entity_poly.type
_entity_poly.pdbx_seq_one_letter_code
_entity_poly.pdbx_strand_id
1 'polypeptide(L)'
;MLRKRQVHLDFHTSEFVPVGDKFNKEQFQSALKAGHIDSITVFSKCHHGWSYHPTEANEMHPTLKFDLLGAQLEACKEINVKAPVYISAGYDEKDYLRHPEWRTVVSPIKEEQKEFENEVHFHNLCFNTGYLDALCSQIEEVMQMYNPCGIFLDIISPRICYCECCKRDIKALGLSIENEKDMESFRQIVLNKYLDATEKAVRKYSDTTTIFQNQGHIPKGDYRFIDKNTHLELESLPTGGWGYDHFPLSAAYTRTIKDKEFLGMTGKFHHSWGEFGGFKHPNALVYEAALSVMNGAGCSVGDQLHPSGEMNMATYNLIGKAYSLVEAKEPWLIDAKNTTDIAVLSAESITGNRDVRADTGANRMLLEGNYLYDFIDETNSLENYKLLILPDVEGMSEEFTEKVKTFLNNGGKVIASAKSIVKDNKFVFDFGAEYLGENEFKPTYLVPHYETVNGVTEYVMRTNFYKLNVTDGEVVANVQNPYFNRNLEHFCSHMHTPNNPEEEFPGAVINGNVAYIGWDIFSAYALHGHLCFKELFKAVMEKMLGEEKTISVNIPDKAVVTLTRQEKEQRSILHLLYAHTTVRGKGTEVIEDTVPLYNVNCSVKYNKKPSKVALQPQNEELAFEYINGEVKFTVPEVDIHAMVVIE
;
A
#
# COMPACT_ATOMS: atom_id res chain seq x y z
N MET A 1 13.31 9.67 14.13
CA MET A 1 13.66 9.36 12.74
C MET A 1 13.92 7.87 12.61
N LEU A 2 13.19 7.18 11.74
CA LEU A 2 13.39 5.78 11.38
C LEU A 2 14.75 5.60 10.67
N ARG A 3 15.27 4.39 10.74
CA ARG A 3 16.39 3.97 9.90
C ARG A 3 15.87 3.63 8.50
N LYS A 4 16.73 3.70 7.49
CA LYS A 4 16.31 3.52 6.08
C LYS A 4 16.52 2.10 5.55
N ARG A 5 17.29 1.26 6.24
CA ARG A 5 17.70 -0.07 5.78
C ARG A 5 17.45 -1.12 6.87
N GLN A 6 16.15 -1.45 7.06
CA GLN A 6 15.71 -2.43 8.07
C GLN A 6 15.65 -3.84 7.49
N VAL A 7 15.90 -4.83 8.34
CA VAL A 7 15.53 -6.23 8.10
C VAL A 7 14.48 -6.64 9.11
N HIS A 8 13.44 -7.32 8.67
CA HIS A 8 12.51 -8.02 9.54
C HIS A 8 12.95 -9.48 9.63
N LEU A 9 13.56 -9.86 10.77
CA LEU A 9 14.16 -11.18 10.96
C LEU A 9 13.12 -12.14 11.52
N ASP A 10 12.33 -12.74 10.65
CA ASP A 10 11.28 -13.70 10.98
C ASP A 10 11.84 -14.92 11.73
N PHE A 11 11.21 -15.32 12.85
CA PHE A 11 11.72 -16.41 13.67
C PHE A 11 10.59 -17.16 14.39
N HIS A 12 9.85 -17.98 13.65
CA HIS A 12 8.77 -18.81 14.18
C HIS A 12 9.22 -20.26 14.28
N THR A 13 9.53 -20.72 15.49
CA THR A 13 10.11 -22.04 15.73
C THR A 13 9.21 -22.91 16.60
N SER A 14 9.02 -24.14 16.20
CA SER A 14 8.35 -25.17 17.00
C SER A 14 9.28 -25.72 18.07
N GLU A 15 8.73 -26.16 19.20
CA GLU A 15 9.43 -26.82 20.31
C GLU A 15 10.19 -28.09 19.92
N PHE A 16 9.92 -28.65 18.74
CA PHE A 16 10.55 -29.86 18.25
C PHE A 16 11.89 -29.63 17.53
N VAL A 17 12.31 -28.39 17.36
CA VAL A 17 13.58 -28.05 16.70
C VAL A 17 14.58 -27.46 17.70
N PRO A 18 15.88 -27.71 17.54
CA PRO A 18 16.91 -27.05 18.35
C PRO A 18 16.98 -25.56 17.96
N VAL A 19 17.00 -24.69 18.96
CA VAL A 19 17.02 -23.24 18.76
C VAL A 19 18.31 -22.64 19.32
N GLY A 20 19.00 -21.81 18.52
CA GLY A 20 20.11 -20.98 18.93
C GLY A 20 21.45 -21.72 19.15
N ASP A 21 21.54 -23.00 18.82
CA ASP A 21 22.72 -23.83 19.06
C ASP A 21 23.98 -23.43 18.26
N LYS A 22 23.78 -22.62 17.18
CA LYS A 22 24.87 -22.08 16.36
C LYS A 22 24.91 -20.55 16.36
N PHE A 23 24.14 -19.89 17.22
CA PHE A 23 24.23 -18.44 17.32
C PHE A 23 25.67 -18.03 17.68
N ASN A 24 26.20 -17.09 16.91
CA ASN A 24 27.52 -16.50 17.13
C ASN A 24 27.46 -14.99 16.89
N LYS A 25 27.84 -14.20 17.87
CA LYS A 25 27.74 -12.72 17.85
C LYS A 25 28.53 -12.13 16.68
N GLU A 26 29.76 -12.59 16.46
CA GLU A 26 30.63 -12.08 15.40
C GLU A 26 30.07 -12.40 13.99
N GLN A 27 29.49 -13.60 13.81
CA GLN A 27 28.86 -14.02 12.57
C GLN A 27 27.59 -13.20 12.32
N PHE A 28 26.76 -12.99 13.36
CA PHE A 28 25.57 -12.14 13.30
C PHE A 28 25.94 -10.72 12.88
N GLN A 29 26.90 -10.08 13.55
CA GLN A 29 27.39 -8.73 13.21
C GLN A 29 27.98 -8.67 11.79
N SER A 30 28.70 -9.71 11.37
CA SER A 30 29.29 -9.78 10.02
C SER A 30 28.20 -9.82 8.94
N ALA A 31 27.10 -10.57 9.18
CA ALA A 31 25.96 -10.60 8.28
C ALA A 31 25.28 -9.21 8.18
N LEU A 32 25.04 -8.54 9.30
CA LEU A 32 24.46 -7.18 9.30
C LEU A 32 25.33 -6.18 8.53
N LYS A 33 26.65 -6.24 8.70
CA LYS A 33 27.58 -5.38 7.95
C LYS A 33 27.56 -5.70 6.45
N ALA A 34 27.58 -6.98 6.08
CA ALA A 34 27.50 -7.40 4.66
C ALA A 34 26.17 -6.97 4.01
N GLY A 35 25.10 -6.96 4.78
CA GLY A 35 23.77 -6.50 4.35
C GLY A 35 23.59 -4.97 4.34
N HIS A 36 24.56 -4.18 4.78
CA HIS A 36 24.42 -2.73 4.97
C HIS A 36 23.24 -2.36 5.89
N ILE A 37 22.95 -3.19 6.91
CA ILE A 37 21.79 -3.06 7.80
C ILE A 37 22.03 -1.97 8.84
N ASP A 38 21.06 -1.09 9.04
CA ASP A 38 21.05 -0.07 10.10
C ASP A 38 19.92 -0.24 11.13
N SER A 39 18.97 -1.18 10.85
CA SER A 39 17.92 -1.62 11.77
C SER A 39 17.56 -3.09 11.51
N ILE A 40 17.26 -3.87 12.56
CA ILE A 40 16.79 -5.24 12.44
C ILE A 40 15.77 -5.58 13.51
N THR A 41 14.59 -6.06 13.11
CA THR A 41 13.57 -6.55 14.05
C THR A 41 13.96 -7.93 14.55
N VAL A 42 14.08 -8.12 15.87
CA VAL A 42 14.42 -9.38 16.53
C VAL A 42 13.29 -9.85 17.43
N PHE A 43 13.20 -11.15 17.68
CA PHE A 43 12.02 -11.76 18.27
C PHE A 43 12.14 -11.99 19.78
N SER A 44 11.14 -11.52 20.53
CA SER A 44 10.89 -11.94 21.91
C SER A 44 10.02 -13.19 21.95
N LYS A 45 8.84 -13.15 21.27
CA LYS A 45 7.87 -14.26 21.22
C LYS A 45 7.41 -14.52 19.80
N CYS A 46 7.37 -15.79 19.40
CA CYS A 46 6.90 -16.22 18.07
C CYS A 46 5.44 -16.66 18.06
N HIS A 47 4.89 -17.01 16.90
CA HIS A 47 3.52 -17.53 16.74
C HIS A 47 3.26 -18.87 17.45
N HIS A 48 4.31 -19.67 17.69
CA HIS A 48 4.16 -20.89 18.52
C HIS A 48 3.99 -20.59 20.02
N GLY A 49 4.18 -19.33 20.45
CA GLY A 49 4.00 -18.89 21.82
C GLY A 49 5.24 -18.99 22.72
N TRP A 50 6.39 -19.44 22.19
CA TRP A 50 7.64 -19.53 22.93
C TRP A 50 8.42 -18.23 22.94
N SER A 51 9.01 -17.90 24.10
CA SER A 51 9.94 -16.76 24.24
C SER A 51 11.39 -17.16 23.95
N TYR A 52 12.15 -16.24 23.38
CA TYR A 52 13.59 -16.45 23.08
C TYR A 52 14.51 -15.79 24.09
N HIS A 53 14.04 -15.63 25.30
CA HIS A 53 14.75 -15.07 26.46
C HIS A 53 14.22 -15.69 27.76
N PRO A 54 14.97 -15.63 28.88
CA PRO A 54 14.44 -15.95 30.20
C PRO A 54 13.23 -15.09 30.51
N THR A 55 12.16 -15.68 31.04
CA THR A 55 10.88 -14.99 31.23
C THR A 55 10.14 -15.54 32.46
N GLU A 56 9.44 -14.66 33.18
CA GLU A 56 8.49 -15.01 34.24
C GLU A 56 7.03 -14.87 33.75
N ALA A 57 6.80 -14.00 32.73
CA ALA A 57 5.48 -13.73 32.15
C ALA A 57 5.04 -14.75 31.08
N ASN A 58 5.96 -15.61 30.63
CA ASN A 58 5.72 -16.64 29.61
C ASN A 58 6.64 -17.85 29.86
N GLU A 59 6.90 -18.65 28.84
CA GLU A 59 7.83 -19.76 28.87
C GLU A 59 8.90 -19.60 27.77
N MET A 60 10.15 -19.77 28.17
CA MET A 60 11.28 -19.82 27.25
C MET A 60 11.21 -21.07 26.37
N HIS A 61 11.64 -20.96 25.11
CA HIS A 61 11.69 -22.09 24.18
C HIS A 61 12.47 -23.28 24.79
N PRO A 62 11.90 -24.51 24.82
CA PRO A 62 12.43 -25.62 25.63
C PRO A 62 13.84 -26.07 25.22
N THR A 63 14.25 -25.84 23.99
CA THR A 63 15.59 -26.20 23.54
C THR A 63 16.62 -25.08 23.64
N LEU A 64 16.18 -23.84 23.88
CA LEU A 64 17.05 -22.66 24.00
C LEU A 64 17.70 -22.65 25.41
N LYS A 65 19.02 -22.40 25.47
CA LYS A 65 19.82 -22.53 26.70
C LYS A 65 20.40 -21.21 27.20
N PHE A 66 20.12 -20.11 26.53
CA PHE A 66 20.65 -18.78 26.86
C PHE A 66 19.68 -17.71 26.41
N ASP A 67 19.93 -16.46 26.78
CA ASP A 67 19.17 -15.31 26.35
C ASP A 67 19.55 -14.91 24.91
N LEU A 68 18.82 -15.44 23.92
CA LEU A 68 19.08 -15.16 22.51
C LEU A 68 18.67 -13.71 22.17
N LEU A 69 17.53 -13.25 22.68
CA LEU A 69 17.08 -11.87 22.46
C LEU A 69 18.09 -10.86 23.00
N GLY A 70 18.53 -11.04 24.25
CA GLY A 70 19.53 -10.14 24.86
C GLY A 70 20.85 -10.15 24.09
N ALA A 71 21.32 -11.33 23.65
CA ALA A 71 22.53 -11.47 22.85
C ALA A 71 22.44 -10.76 21.48
N GLN A 72 21.30 -10.83 20.81
CA GLN A 72 21.04 -10.11 19.55
C GLN A 72 20.98 -8.59 19.77
N LEU A 73 20.31 -8.13 20.82
CA LEU A 73 20.23 -6.71 21.18
C LEU A 73 21.61 -6.13 21.52
N GLU A 74 22.43 -6.86 22.27
CA GLU A 74 23.81 -6.45 22.59
C GLU A 74 24.65 -6.38 21.32
N ALA A 75 24.59 -7.41 20.47
CA ALA A 75 25.32 -7.46 19.20
C ALA A 75 24.98 -6.26 18.29
N CYS A 76 23.70 -5.90 18.19
CA CYS A 76 23.24 -4.73 17.43
C CYS A 76 23.76 -3.42 18.03
N LYS A 77 23.67 -3.28 19.35
CA LYS A 77 24.12 -2.07 20.06
C LYS A 77 25.60 -1.78 19.83
N GLU A 78 26.45 -2.80 19.86
CA GLU A 78 27.90 -2.67 19.66
C GLU A 78 28.28 -2.09 18.28
N ILE A 79 27.46 -2.33 17.25
CA ILE A 79 27.69 -1.86 15.88
C ILE A 79 26.71 -0.76 15.43
N ASN A 80 26.01 -0.12 16.39
CA ASN A 80 25.04 0.97 16.14
C ASN A 80 23.89 0.60 15.18
N VAL A 81 23.45 -0.64 15.18
CA VAL A 81 22.22 -1.10 14.52
C VAL A 81 21.06 -0.99 15.50
N LYS A 82 19.93 -0.39 15.12
CA LYS A 82 18.72 -0.38 15.93
C LYS A 82 18.05 -1.75 15.90
N ALA A 83 17.50 -2.17 17.03
CA ALA A 83 16.81 -3.46 17.12
C ALA A 83 15.45 -3.32 17.81
N PRO A 84 14.37 -3.03 17.07
CA PRO A 84 13.02 -3.17 17.58
C PRO A 84 12.72 -4.66 17.88
N VAL A 85 11.86 -4.90 18.88
CA VAL A 85 11.53 -6.25 19.35
C VAL A 85 10.13 -6.64 18.88
N TYR A 86 10.07 -7.79 18.21
CA TYR A 86 8.83 -8.41 17.74
C TYR A 86 8.18 -9.26 18.85
N ILE A 87 6.86 -9.13 18.97
CA ILE A 87 6.02 -9.97 19.83
C ILE A 87 4.79 -10.41 19.02
N SER A 88 4.58 -11.72 18.86
CA SER A 88 3.35 -12.24 18.31
C SER A 88 2.20 -11.92 19.24
N ALA A 89 1.22 -11.14 18.78
CA ALA A 89 0.09 -10.71 19.57
C ALA A 89 -1.16 -11.60 19.37
N GLY A 90 -1.57 -11.80 18.11
CA GLY A 90 -2.80 -12.52 17.81
C GLY A 90 -2.67 -14.04 17.79
N TYR A 91 -1.45 -14.54 17.54
CA TYR A 91 -1.15 -15.97 17.52
C TYR A 91 -0.30 -16.37 18.72
N ASP A 92 -0.68 -17.45 19.37
CA ASP A 92 0.07 -18.13 20.43
C ASP A 92 -0.44 -19.57 20.51
N GLU A 93 0.19 -20.47 19.72
CA GLU A 93 -0.29 -21.84 19.58
C GLU A 93 -0.20 -22.64 20.89
N LYS A 94 0.85 -22.39 21.69
CA LYS A 94 1.03 -22.99 23.01
C LYS A 94 -0.15 -22.64 23.94
N ASP A 95 -0.49 -21.36 24.04
CA ASP A 95 -1.57 -20.92 24.91
C ASP A 95 -2.95 -21.24 24.32
N TYR A 96 -3.08 -21.31 22.98
CA TYR A 96 -4.29 -21.80 22.33
C TYR A 96 -4.63 -23.25 22.73
N LEU A 97 -3.61 -24.10 22.83
CA LEU A 97 -3.79 -25.50 23.25
C LEU A 97 -4.09 -25.62 24.74
N ARG A 98 -3.47 -24.80 25.59
CA ARG A 98 -3.53 -24.89 27.05
C ARG A 98 -4.72 -24.15 27.67
N HIS A 99 -5.21 -23.12 27.00
CA HIS A 99 -6.28 -22.22 27.48
C HIS A 99 -7.48 -22.21 26.52
N PRO A 100 -8.32 -23.27 26.53
CA PRO A 100 -9.50 -23.30 25.67
C PRO A 100 -10.44 -22.10 25.87
N GLU A 101 -10.45 -21.50 27.07
CA GLU A 101 -11.24 -20.32 27.40
C GLU A 101 -10.71 -19.01 26.73
N TRP A 102 -9.50 -19.02 26.18
CA TRP A 102 -8.91 -17.88 25.48
C TRP A 102 -9.06 -17.96 23.96
N ARG A 103 -9.48 -19.10 23.44
CA ARG A 103 -9.60 -19.34 22.00
C ARG A 103 -10.59 -18.41 21.33
N THR A 104 -10.26 -17.97 20.12
CA THR A 104 -11.25 -17.38 19.24
C THR A 104 -12.21 -18.46 18.75
N VAL A 105 -13.49 -18.25 18.93
CA VAL A 105 -14.55 -19.09 18.41
C VAL A 105 -15.11 -18.41 17.17
N VAL A 106 -14.75 -18.91 15.97
CA VAL A 106 -15.04 -18.25 14.69
C VAL A 106 -16.48 -18.52 14.20
N SER A 107 -17.13 -19.58 14.68
CA SER A 107 -18.50 -19.91 14.35
C SER A 107 -19.29 -20.40 15.56
N PRO A 108 -20.59 -20.05 15.69
CA PRO A 108 -21.46 -20.67 16.67
C PRO A 108 -21.84 -22.11 16.32
N ILE A 109 -21.58 -22.55 15.08
CA ILE A 109 -21.84 -23.92 14.59
C ILE A 109 -20.64 -24.80 14.93
N LYS A 110 -20.89 -25.85 15.70
CA LYS A 110 -19.83 -26.71 16.25
C LYS A 110 -18.99 -27.40 15.17
N GLU A 111 -19.60 -27.81 14.08
CA GLU A 111 -18.94 -28.48 12.96
C GLU A 111 -17.95 -27.55 12.28
N GLU A 112 -18.33 -26.32 11.99
CA GLU A 112 -17.47 -25.30 11.39
C GLU A 112 -16.33 -24.89 12.31
N GLN A 113 -16.61 -24.72 13.61
CA GLN A 113 -15.58 -24.43 14.60
C GLN A 113 -14.55 -25.58 14.67
N LYS A 114 -15.02 -26.85 14.66
CA LYS A 114 -14.14 -28.01 14.65
C LYS A 114 -13.32 -28.13 13.38
N GLU A 115 -13.88 -27.77 12.22
CA GLU A 115 -13.15 -27.73 10.96
C GLU A 115 -12.00 -26.72 11.05
N PHE A 116 -12.27 -25.49 11.50
CA PHE A 116 -11.25 -24.46 11.74
C PHE A 116 -10.16 -24.93 12.71
N GLU A 117 -10.51 -25.58 13.84
CA GLU A 117 -9.56 -26.08 14.84
C GLU A 117 -8.68 -27.23 14.32
N ASN A 118 -9.06 -27.90 13.25
CA ASN A 118 -8.29 -29.00 12.65
C ASN A 118 -7.46 -28.60 11.42
N GLU A 119 -7.53 -27.34 10.99
CA GLU A 119 -6.66 -26.84 9.93
C GLU A 119 -5.21 -26.70 10.41
N VAL A 120 -4.25 -26.93 9.50
CA VAL A 120 -2.82 -26.77 9.79
C VAL A 120 -2.41 -25.32 9.57
N HIS A 121 -2.68 -24.48 10.56
CA HIS A 121 -2.28 -23.06 10.56
C HIS A 121 -2.13 -22.59 12.02
N PHE A 122 -1.67 -21.34 12.22
CA PHE A 122 -1.71 -20.69 13.53
C PHE A 122 -3.12 -20.21 13.87
N HIS A 123 -3.52 -20.39 15.12
CA HIS A 123 -4.85 -20.05 15.60
C HIS A 123 -4.87 -18.75 16.40
N ASN A 124 -5.95 -17.98 16.25
CA ASN A 124 -6.12 -16.73 16.98
C ASN A 124 -6.58 -16.94 18.42
N LEU A 125 -6.01 -16.17 19.33
CA LEU A 125 -6.52 -15.96 20.68
C LEU A 125 -7.42 -14.71 20.73
N CYS A 126 -8.43 -14.75 21.58
CA CYS A 126 -9.40 -13.68 21.70
C CYS A 126 -8.93 -12.61 22.69
N PHE A 127 -8.70 -11.39 22.22
CA PHE A 127 -8.29 -10.25 23.04
C PHE A 127 -9.35 -9.81 24.07
N ASN A 128 -10.57 -10.32 23.99
CA ASN A 128 -11.60 -10.07 25.00
C ASN A 128 -11.62 -11.10 26.14
N THR A 129 -10.52 -11.81 26.35
CA THR A 129 -10.31 -12.82 27.39
C THR A 129 -9.12 -12.44 28.27
N GLY A 130 -8.77 -13.29 29.23
CA GLY A 130 -7.56 -13.15 30.06
C GLY A 130 -6.25 -13.18 29.28
N TYR A 131 -6.28 -13.61 28.02
CA TYR A 131 -5.09 -13.58 27.14
C TYR A 131 -4.51 -12.17 26.96
N LEU A 132 -5.35 -11.13 26.87
CA LEU A 132 -4.87 -9.76 26.72
C LEU A 132 -4.01 -9.32 27.92
N ASP A 133 -4.39 -9.70 29.14
CA ASP A 133 -3.62 -9.39 30.35
C ASP A 133 -2.28 -10.15 30.35
N ALA A 134 -2.27 -11.41 29.92
CA ALA A 134 -1.05 -12.20 29.77
C ALA A 134 -0.11 -11.59 28.71
N LEU A 135 -0.63 -11.19 27.55
CA LEU A 135 0.14 -10.51 26.51
C LEU A 135 0.72 -9.17 27.02
N CYS A 136 -0.06 -8.36 27.72
CA CYS A 136 0.43 -7.10 28.29
C CYS A 136 1.56 -7.35 29.30
N SER A 137 1.45 -8.42 30.13
CA SER A 137 2.53 -8.78 31.06
C SER A 137 3.83 -9.16 30.36
N GLN A 138 3.74 -9.87 29.21
CA GLN A 138 4.89 -10.20 28.38
C GLN A 138 5.53 -8.94 27.77
N ILE A 139 4.71 -7.98 27.29
CA ILE A 139 5.19 -6.68 26.76
C ILE A 139 5.91 -5.91 27.88
N GLU A 140 5.31 -5.80 29.08
CA GLU A 140 5.88 -5.11 30.22
C GLU A 140 7.22 -5.72 30.65
N GLU A 141 7.33 -7.05 30.67
CA GLU A 141 8.57 -7.75 30.99
C GLU A 141 9.69 -7.42 30.00
N VAL A 142 9.42 -7.46 28.69
CA VAL A 142 10.38 -7.07 27.63
C VAL A 142 10.81 -5.63 27.78
N MET A 143 9.89 -4.72 28.05
CA MET A 143 10.18 -3.31 28.29
C MET A 143 11.08 -3.12 29.53
N GLN A 144 10.79 -3.84 30.61
CA GLN A 144 11.55 -3.76 31.86
C GLN A 144 12.96 -4.33 31.70
N MET A 145 13.11 -5.49 31.05
CA MET A 145 14.39 -6.19 30.92
C MET A 145 15.34 -5.54 29.93
N TYR A 146 14.82 -5.09 28.78
CA TYR A 146 15.67 -4.70 27.63
C TYR A 146 15.53 -3.23 27.23
N ASN A 147 14.42 -2.57 27.58
CA ASN A 147 14.09 -1.20 27.16
C ASN A 147 14.41 -0.98 25.65
N PRO A 148 13.80 -1.75 24.74
CA PRO A 148 14.12 -1.74 23.33
C PRO A 148 13.75 -0.42 22.66
N CYS A 149 14.38 -0.09 21.53
CA CYS A 149 14.09 1.13 20.78
C CYS A 149 12.71 1.12 20.11
N GLY A 150 12.11 -0.05 19.93
CA GLY A 150 10.78 -0.24 19.33
C GLY A 150 10.16 -1.57 19.72
N ILE A 151 8.83 -1.63 19.65
CA ILE A 151 8.02 -2.84 19.78
C ILE A 151 7.21 -3.02 18.50
N PHE A 152 7.30 -4.21 17.91
CA PHE A 152 6.51 -4.65 16.76
C PHE A 152 5.51 -5.70 17.23
N LEU A 153 4.21 -5.39 17.18
CA LEU A 153 3.13 -6.29 17.58
C LEU A 153 2.44 -6.83 16.33
N ASP A 154 2.38 -8.15 16.20
CA ASP A 154 1.92 -8.78 14.97
C ASP A 154 0.59 -9.52 15.13
N ILE A 155 -0.16 -9.62 14.01
CA ILE A 155 -1.48 -10.29 13.92
C ILE A 155 -2.49 -9.64 14.87
N ILE A 156 -2.60 -8.33 14.80
CA ILE A 156 -3.43 -7.57 15.77
C ILE A 156 -4.92 -7.52 15.41
N SER A 157 -5.31 -7.92 14.21
CA SER A 157 -6.72 -7.89 13.79
C SER A 157 -7.53 -9.00 14.44
N PRO A 158 -8.45 -8.69 15.39
CA PRO A 158 -9.29 -9.72 15.96
C PRO A 158 -10.28 -10.24 14.90
N ARG A 159 -10.54 -11.53 14.93
CA ARG A 159 -11.67 -12.11 14.19
C ARG A 159 -12.97 -11.82 14.91
N ILE A 160 -14.10 -11.87 14.19
CA ILE A 160 -15.42 -12.01 14.84
C ILE A 160 -15.39 -13.23 15.73
N CYS A 161 -15.80 -13.09 17.00
CA CYS A 161 -15.63 -14.14 18.00
C CYS A 161 -16.91 -14.42 18.78
N TYR A 162 -17.25 -15.70 18.89
CA TYR A 162 -18.42 -16.23 19.61
C TYR A 162 -18.03 -16.91 20.93
N CYS A 163 -16.85 -16.65 21.52
CA CYS A 163 -16.49 -17.18 22.82
C CYS A 163 -17.41 -16.63 23.92
N GLU A 164 -17.43 -17.28 25.10
CA GLU A 164 -18.34 -16.91 26.16
C GLU A 164 -18.13 -15.48 26.70
N CYS A 165 -16.89 -15.00 26.71
CA CYS A 165 -16.58 -13.61 27.08
C CYS A 165 -17.20 -12.64 26.07
N CYS A 166 -17.04 -12.90 24.77
CA CYS A 166 -17.63 -12.04 23.73
C CYS A 166 -19.16 -12.06 23.78
N LYS A 167 -19.79 -13.22 23.87
CA LYS A 167 -21.26 -13.34 23.99
C LYS A 167 -21.80 -12.57 25.19
N ARG A 168 -21.13 -12.69 26.35
CA ARG A 168 -21.51 -11.95 27.57
C ARG A 168 -21.46 -10.43 27.33
N ASP A 169 -20.37 -9.94 26.76
CA ASP A 169 -20.15 -8.50 26.60
C ASP A 169 -20.98 -7.90 25.47
N ILE A 170 -21.20 -8.63 24.35
CA ILE A 170 -22.17 -8.29 23.30
C ILE A 170 -23.55 -8.07 23.89
N LYS A 171 -24.01 -9.04 24.69
CA LYS A 171 -25.33 -8.95 25.40
C LYS A 171 -25.38 -7.76 26.35
N ALA A 172 -24.32 -7.51 27.12
CA ALA A 172 -24.25 -6.38 28.05
C ALA A 172 -24.33 -5.03 27.35
N LEU A 173 -23.85 -4.92 26.11
CA LEU A 173 -23.92 -3.73 25.25
C LEU A 173 -25.26 -3.60 24.49
N GLY A 174 -26.16 -4.56 24.62
CA GLY A 174 -27.44 -4.58 23.91
C GLY A 174 -27.31 -4.93 22.44
N LEU A 175 -26.18 -5.50 22.03
CA LEU A 175 -25.90 -5.96 20.66
C LEU A 175 -26.37 -7.42 20.46
N SER A 176 -26.50 -7.83 19.19
CA SER A 176 -26.95 -9.19 18.82
C SER A 176 -25.86 -9.97 18.09
N ILE A 177 -25.63 -11.20 18.51
CA ILE A 177 -24.74 -12.15 17.81
C ILE A 177 -25.29 -12.62 16.45
N GLU A 178 -26.57 -12.37 16.17
CA GLU A 178 -27.24 -12.73 14.91
C GLU A 178 -27.17 -11.57 13.88
N ASN A 179 -26.72 -10.40 14.31
CA ASN A 179 -26.59 -9.22 13.46
C ASN A 179 -25.11 -8.99 13.10
N GLU A 180 -24.77 -9.13 11.81
CA GLU A 180 -23.40 -8.95 11.33
C GLU A 180 -22.82 -7.56 11.63
N LYS A 181 -23.63 -6.51 11.58
CA LYS A 181 -23.19 -5.14 11.90
C LYS A 181 -22.86 -4.97 13.37
N ASP A 182 -23.64 -5.60 14.24
CA ASP A 182 -23.37 -5.60 15.69
C ASP A 182 -22.09 -6.36 16.00
N MET A 183 -21.89 -7.51 15.36
CA MET A 183 -20.68 -8.32 15.50
C MET A 183 -19.44 -7.57 15.00
N GLU A 184 -19.53 -6.88 13.87
CA GLU A 184 -18.44 -6.05 13.38
C GLU A 184 -18.16 -4.85 14.30
N SER A 185 -19.20 -4.19 14.80
CA SER A 185 -19.07 -3.11 15.79
C SER A 185 -18.38 -3.59 17.06
N PHE A 186 -18.74 -4.79 17.54
CA PHE A 186 -18.11 -5.38 18.72
C PHE A 186 -16.64 -5.77 18.44
N ARG A 187 -16.32 -6.29 17.25
CA ARG A 187 -14.95 -6.58 16.84
C ARG A 187 -14.07 -5.31 16.93
N GLN A 188 -14.59 -4.16 16.50
CA GLN A 188 -13.90 -2.87 16.62
C GLN A 188 -13.70 -2.45 18.09
N ILE A 189 -14.68 -2.69 18.97
CA ILE A 189 -14.53 -2.45 20.42
C ILE A 189 -13.38 -3.29 21.00
N VAL A 190 -13.29 -4.57 20.61
CA VAL A 190 -12.21 -5.47 21.04
C VAL A 190 -10.85 -5.02 20.52
N LEU A 191 -10.78 -4.58 19.25
CA LEU A 191 -9.56 -4.02 18.68
C LEU A 191 -9.10 -2.78 19.45
N ASN A 192 -9.99 -1.83 19.71
CA ASN A 192 -9.66 -0.62 20.46
C ASN A 192 -9.16 -0.94 21.88
N LYS A 193 -9.82 -1.90 22.57
CA LYS A 193 -9.39 -2.38 23.88
C LYS A 193 -7.96 -2.94 23.85
N TYR A 194 -7.65 -3.73 22.82
CA TYR A 194 -6.30 -4.27 22.58
C TYR A 194 -5.28 -3.15 22.37
N LEU A 195 -5.57 -2.22 21.44
CA LEU A 195 -4.67 -1.10 21.11
C LEU A 195 -4.34 -0.23 22.34
N ASP A 196 -5.36 0.09 23.15
CA ASP A 196 -5.18 0.89 24.36
C ASP A 196 -4.36 0.14 25.42
N ALA A 197 -4.62 -1.16 25.61
CA ALA A 197 -3.93 -1.96 26.62
C ALA A 197 -2.45 -2.15 26.29
N THR A 198 -2.13 -2.48 25.01
CA THR A 198 -0.76 -2.73 24.59
C THR A 198 0.07 -1.43 24.53
N GLU A 199 -0.52 -0.32 24.07
CA GLU A 199 0.13 0.99 24.16
C GLU A 199 0.46 1.34 25.62
N LYS A 200 -0.52 1.19 26.54
CA LYS A 200 -0.32 1.46 27.97
C LYS A 200 0.81 0.60 28.56
N ALA A 201 0.91 -0.68 28.19
CA ALA A 201 1.97 -1.57 28.65
C ALA A 201 3.36 -1.06 28.24
N VAL A 202 3.53 -0.58 27.00
CA VAL A 202 4.79 0.02 26.54
C VAL A 202 5.04 1.36 27.23
N ARG A 203 4.04 2.26 27.26
CA ARG A 203 4.18 3.64 27.79
C ARG A 203 4.40 3.69 29.29
N LYS A 204 4.10 2.65 30.02
CA LYS A 204 4.46 2.50 31.45
C LYS A 204 5.97 2.60 31.69
N TYR A 205 6.79 2.23 30.71
CA TYR A 205 8.26 2.17 30.84
C TYR A 205 9.01 3.19 29.94
N SER A 206 8.42 3.60 28.80
CA SER A 206 9.08 4.51 27.86
C SER A 206 8.10 5.29 27.00
N ASP A 207 8.26 6.62 26.99
CA ASP A 207 7.52 7.51 26.09
C ASP A 207 8.11 7.56 24.68
N THR A 208 9.35 7.09 24.50
CA THR A 208 10.12 7.22 23.24
C THR A 208 10.25 5.93 22.44
N THR A 209 9.98 4.77 23.06
CA THR A 209 9.97 3.49 22.35
C THR A 209 8.93 3.53 21.24
N THR A 210 9.33 3.21 20.00
CA THR A 210 8.41 3.17 18.88
C THR A 210 7.48 1.96 18.98
N ILE A 211 6.25 2.11 18.49
CA ILE A 211 5.25 1.04 18.47
C ILE A 211 4.75 0.90 17.05
N PHE A 212 4.76 -0.31 16.52
CA PHE A 212 4.06 -0.67 15.31
C PHE A 212 3.14 -1.86 15.54
N GLN A 213 1.89 -1.71 15.12
CA GLN A 213 0.80 -2.68 15.22
C GLN A 213 0.54 -3.25 13.84
N ASN A 214 0.97 -4.49 13.55
CA ASN A 214 0.86 -5.06 12.21
C ASN A 214 -0.45 -5.84 12.01
N GLN A 215 -1.15 -5.49 10.94
CA GLN A 215 -2.29 -6.26 10.41
C GLN A 215 -2.20 -6.53 8.90
N GLY A 216 -0.99 -6.39 8.32
CA GLY A 216 -0.72 -6.61 6.89
C GLY A 216 -1.31 -5.55 5.95
N HIS A 217 -1.91 -4.49 6.48
CA HIS A 217 -2.51 -3.40 5.71
C HIS A 217 -2.66 -2.15 6.57
N ILE A 218 -2.47 -0.97 5.98
CA ILE A 218 -2.79 0.32 6.62
C ILE A 218 -4.17 0.76 6.13
N PRO A 219 -5.22 0.63 6.96
CA PRO A 219 -6.58 0.95 6.55
C PRO A 219 -6.73 2.45 6.31
N LYS A 220 -7.21 2.80 5.11
CA LYS A 220 -7.36 4.20 4.72
C LYS A 220 -8.55 4.84 5.46
N GLY A 221 -8.31 5.98 6.09
CA GLY A 221 -9.31 6.70 6.89
C GLY A 221 -9.53 6.16 8.32
N ASP A 222 -8.88 5.07 8.74
CA ASP A 222 -8.99 4.58 10.12
C ASP A 222 -7.91 5.16 11.04
N TYR A 223 -8.12 6.39 11.47
CA TYR A 223 -7.21 7.10 12.38
C TYR A 223 -7.12 6.50 13.77
N ARG A 224 -8.07 5.69 14.21
CA ARG A 224 -7.98 5.00 15.51
C ARG A 224 -6.82 3.99 15.49
N PHE A 225 -6.65 3.29 14.36
CA PHE A 225 -5.49 2.42 14.16
C PHE A 225 -4.21 3.22 13.88
N ILE A 226 -4.27 4.20 12.95
CA ILE A 226 -3.12 4.99 12.52
C ILE A 226 -2.46 5.71 13.70
N ASP A 227 -3.24 6.33 14.58
CA ASP A 227 -2.73 7.13 15.70
C ASP A 227 -2.06 6.28 16.80
N LYS A 228 -2.42 5.00 16.92
CA LYS A 228 -1.79 4.06 17.86
C LYS A 228 -0.41 3.57 17.40
N ASN A 229 -0.02 3.90 16.19
CA ASN A 229 1.28 3.60 15.62
C ASN A 229 2.19 4.82 15.65
N THR A 230 3.43 4.68 16.09
CA THR A 230 4.42 5.79 16.06
C THR A 230 5.00 6.00 14.66
N HIS A 231 5.02 4.96 13.85
CA HIS A 231 5.40 4.91 12.45
C HIS A 231 4.56 3.82 11.76
N LEU A 232 4.64 3.70 10.46
CA LEU A 232 3.89 2.71 9.69
C LEU A 232 4.83 1.81 8.88
N GLU A 233 4.49 0.53 8.74
CA GLU A 233 5.21 -0.40 7.88
C GLU A 233 4.24 -0.99 6.87
N LEU A 234 4.55 -0.81 5.57
CA LEU A 234 3.69 -1.20 4.46
C LEU A 234 4.11 -2.55 3.94
N GLU A 235 3.43 -3.59 4.39
CA GLU A 235 3.70 -4.94 3.92
C GLU A 235 3.28 -5.09 2.45
N SER A 236 4.23 -5.51 1.60
CA SER A 236 4.01 -5.76 0.18
C SER A 236 5.03 -6.76 -0.34
N LEU A 237 4.55 -7.98 -0.67
CA LEU A 237 5.37 -9.03 -1.26
C LEU A 237 4.91 -9.27 -2.70
N PRO A 238 5.49 -8.58 -3.71
CA PRO A 238 4.99 -8.60 -5.08
C PRO A 238 4.88 -9.99 -5.68
N THR A 239 5.87 -10.86 -5.45
CA THR A 239 5.88 -12.26 -5.91
C THR A 239 4.92 -13.18 -5.15
N GLY A 240 4.40 -12.74 -4.02
CA GLY A 240 3.38 -13.42 -3.21
C GLY A 240 1.95 -13.21 -3.72
N GLY A 241 1.77 -12.68 -4.93
CA GLY A 241 0.46 -12.45 -5.54
C GLY A 241 -0.09 -11.02 -5.36
N TRP A 242 0.65 -10.12 -4.68
CA TRP A 242 0.21 -8.73 -4.49
C TRP A 242 0.52 -7.84 -5.69
N GLY A 243 1.53 -8.22 -6.51
CA GLY A 243 1.96 -7.44 -7.68
C GLY A 243 2.80 -6.21 -7.33
N TYR A 244 3.43 -5.63 -8.36
CA TYR A 244 4.31 -4.46 -8.20
C TYR A 244 3.57 -3.12 -8.12
N ASP A 245 2.26 -3.10 -8.33
CA ASP A 245 1.39 -1.93 -8.19
C ASP A 245 0.80 -1.76 -6.79
N HIS A 246 0.88 -2.78 -5.93
CA HIS A 246 0.35 -2.73 -4.56
C HIS A 246 1.09 -1.73 -3.66
N PHE A 247 2.42 -1.76 -3.65
CA PHE A 247 3.20 -0.84 -2.80
C PHE A 247 3.00 0.63 -3.19
N PRO A 248 3.04 1.05 -4.47
CA PRO A 248 2.78 2.44 -4.87
C PRO A 248 1.42 2.97 -4.39
N LEU A 249 0.35 2.16 -4.45
CA LEU A 249 -0.96 2.53 -3.92
C LEU A 249 -0.91 2.81 -2.42
N SER A 250 -0.34 1.89 -1.65
CA SER A 250 -0.23 2.01 -0.20
C SER A 250 0.63 3.19 0.21
N ALA A 251 1.76 3.41 -0.47
CA ALA A 251 2.67 4.52 -0.23
C ALA A 251 2.05 5.87 -0.59
N ALA A 252 1.30 5.94 -1.70
CA ALA A 252 0.62 7.17 -2.13
C ALA A 252 -0.41 7.67 -1.11
N TYR A 253 -1.01 6.77 -0.33
CA TYR A 253 -1.86 7.15 0.80
C TYR A 253 -1.03 7.47 2.05
N THR A 254 -0.13 6.58 2.44
CA THR A 254 0.56 6.67 3.72
C THR A 254 1.40 7.95 3.86
N ARG A 255 2.00 8.44 2.78
CA ARG A 255 2.79 9.69 2.79
C ARG A 255 1.95 10.96 2.98
N THR A 256 0.60 10.88 2.88
CA THR A 256 -0.30 12.00 3.18
C THR A 256 -0.65 12.11 4.67
N ILE A 257 -0.34 11.07 5.45
CA ILE A 257 -0.58 11.04 6.89
C ILE A 257 0.46 11.91 7.58
N LYS A 258 -0.01 12.92 8.31
CA LYS A 258 0.86 13.88 8.98
C LYS A 258 1.70 13.20 10.07
N ASP A 259 2.95 13.66 10.20
CA ASP A 259 3.87 13.31 11.29
C ASP A 259 4.17 11.81 11.44
N LYS A 260 3.93 11.00 10.40
CA LYS A 260 4.27 9.58 10.37
C LYS A 260 5.39 9.32 9.35
N GLU A 261 6.50 8.77 9.82
CA GLU A 261 7.48 8.11 8.94
C GLU A 261 6.98 6.70 8.61
N PHE A 262 7.43 6.14 7.49
CA PHE A 262 7.03 4.79 7.13
C PHE A 262 8.12 4.00 6.40
N LEU A 263 8.00 2.67 6.44
CA LEU A 263 8.86 1.71 5.78
C LEU A 263 8.05 0.93 4.74
N GLY A 264 8.66 0.65 3.59
CA GLY A 264 8.17 -0.35 2.66
C GLY A 264 8.72 -1.71 3.05
N MET A 265 7.85 -2.65 3.39
CA MET A 265 8.21 -3.98 3.83
C MET A 265 8.01 -4.99 2.70
N THR A 266 9.11 -5.48 2.16
CA THR A 266 9.17 -6.61 1.23
C THR A 266 9.95 -7.77 1.85
N GLY A 267 10.23 -8.84 1.13
CA GLY A 267 11.01 -9.96 1.64
C GLY A 267 11.98 -10.54 0.60
N LYS A 268 12.99 -11.23 1.07
CA LYS A 268 13.87 -12.05 0.21
C LYS A 268 13.12 -13.24 -0.40
N PHE A 269 11.94 -13.53 0.13
CA PHE A 269 11.08 -14.67 -0.21
C PHE A 269 10.58 -14.60 -1.64
N HIS A 270 10.36 -15.77 -2.24
CA HIS A 270 9.78 -15.85 -3.58
C HIS A 270 8.25 -15.81 -3.53
N HIS A 271 7.61 -16.56 -2.65
CA HIS A 271 6.16 -16.76 -2.69
C HIS A 271 5.44 -16.22 -1.45
N SER A 272 5.91 -16.57 -0.24
CA SER A 272 5.24 -16.18 1.01
C SER A 272 6.24 -15.81 2.09
N TRP A 273 5.75 -15.12 3.13
CA TRP A 273 6.56 -14.84 4.32
C TRP A 273 7.04 -16.12 4.98
N GLY A 274 8.26 -16.09 5.52
CA GLY A 274 8.84 -17.20 6.28
C GLY A 274 9.35 -18.36 5.44
N GLU A 275 9.51 -18.22 4.13
CA GLU A 275 10.06 -19.30 3.29
C GLU A 275 11.53 -19.58 3.60
N PHE A 276 11.81 -20.80 4.09
CA PHE A 276 13.16 -21.32 4.11
C PHE A 276 13.62 -21.68 2.69
N GLY A 277 14.76 -21.13 2.25
CA GLY A 277 15.31 -21.39 0.93
C GLY A 277 14.60 -20.70 -0.24
N GLY A 278 13.57 -19.89 0.01
CA GLY A 278 12.95 -19.03 -1.01
C GLY A 278 13.77 -17.77 -1.23
N PHE A 279 14.17 -17.49 -2.49
CA PHE A 279 14.97 -16.32 -2.84
C PHE A 279 14.43 -15.63 -4.08
N LYS A 280 14.36 -14.31 -4.04
CA LYS A 280 14.17 -13.45 -5.21
C LYS A 280 15.49 -13.25 -5.95
N HIS A 281 15.38 -12.86 -7.22
CA HIS A 281 16.54 -12.36 -7.94
C HIS A 281 17.07 -11.04 -7.33
N PRO A 282 18.40 -10.79 -7.29
CA PRO A 282 18.96 -9.55 -6.75
C PRO A 282 18.36 -8.28 -7.32
N ASN A 283 18.09 -8.25 -8.63
CA ASN A 283 17.50 -7.09 -9.30
C ASN A 283 16.07 -6.79 -8.82
N ALA A 284 15.32 -7.79 -8.39
CA ALA A 284 14.00 -7.59 -7.79
C ALA A 284 14.10 -6.82 -6.47
N LEU A 285 15.04 -7.18 -5.58
CA LEU A 285 15.24 -6.44 -4.33
C LEU A 285 15.81 -5.03 -4.56
N VAL A 286 16.69 -4.84 -5.56
CA VAL A 286 17.17 -3.50 -5.95
C VAL A 286 16.00 -2.63 -6.40
N TYR A 287 15.10 -3.17 -7.24
CA TYR A 287 13.90 -2.47 -7.70
C TYR A 287 12.96 -2.13 -6.53
N GLU A 288 12.67 -3.10 -5.67
CA GLU A 288 11.73 -2.94 -4.55
C GLU A 288 12.26 -1.95 -3.49
N ALA A 289 13.56 -1.96 -3.20
CA ALA A 289 14.19 -0.98 -2.32
C ALA A 289 14.15 0.43 -2.93
N ALA A 290 14.46 0.56 -4.23
CA ALA A 290 14.35 1.83 -4.94
C ALA A 290 12.91 2.35 -4.97
N LEU A 291 11.92 1.46 -5.22
CA LEU A 291 10.50 1.78 -5.19
C LEU A 291 10.06 2.32 -3.82
N SER A 292 10.61 1.76 -2.73
CA SER A 292 10.33 2.24 -1.38
C SER A 292 10.85 3.66 -1.17
N VAL A 293 12.14 3.88 -1.43
CA VAL A 293 12.76 5.18 -1.09
C VAL A 293 12.31 6.33 -1.99
N MET A 294 12.01 6.09 -3.26
CA MET A 294 11.47 7.11 -4.16
C MET A 294 10.06 7.57 -3.78
N ASN A 295 9.32 6.77 -3.01
CA ASN A 295 8.03 7.12 -2.44
C ASN A 295 8.12 7.76 -1.04
N GLY A 296 9.33 8.06 -0.54
CA GLY A 296 9.55 8.69 0.76
C GLY A 296 9.69 7.70 1.93
N ALA A 297 9.54 6.40 1.67
CA ALA A 297 9.70 5.36 2.68
C ALA A 297 11.16 5.09 3.06
N GLY A 298 11.38 4.40 4.17
CA GLY A 298 12.55 3.54 4.34
C GLY A 298 12.27 2.15 3.80
N CYS A 299 13.24 1.25 3.88
CA CYS A 299 13.12 -0.13 3.45
C CYS A 299 13.08 -1.08 4.64
N SER A 300 12.30 -2.15 4.55
CA SER A 300 12.35 -3.31 5.43
C SER A 300 12.31 -4.58 4.57
N VAL A 301 13.34 -5.42 4.66
CA VAL A 301 13.42 -6.69 3.92
C VAL A 301 13.22 -7.84 4.89
N GLY A 302 12.18 -8.65 4.67
CA GLY A 302 11.93 -9.86 5.43
C GLY A 302 12.97 -10.94 5.14
N ASP A 303 13.56 -11.53 6.19
CA ASP A 303 14.37 -12.74 6.18
C ASP A 303 13.78 -13.76 7.14
N GLN A 304 14.04 -15.04 6.92
CA GLN A 304 13.68 -16.13 7.81
C GLN A 304 14.95 -16.68 8.45
N LEU A 305 15.15 -16.44 9.75
CA LEU A 305 16.27 -17.00 10.49
C LEU A 305 16.11 -18.52 10.64
N HIS A 306 17.15 -19.26 10.34
CA HIS A 306 17.18 -20.69 10.61
C HIS A 306 17.11 -20.95 12.13
N PRO A 307 16.40 -21.98 12.62
CA PRO A 307 16.27 -22.27 14.05
C PRO A 307 17.62 -22.34 14.81
N SER A 308 18.68 -22.81 14.15
CA SER A 308 20.04 -22.82 14.75
C SER A 308 20.57 -21.45 15.20
N GLY A 309 19.98 -20.35 14.74
CA GLY A 309 20.43 -18.99 15.03
C GLY A 309 21.58 -18.49 14.15
N GLU A 310 22.05 -19.31 13.19
CA GLU A 310 23.09 -18.92 12.23
C GLU A 310 22.52 -18.09 11.09
N MET A 311 23.10 -16.91 10.82
CA MET A 311 22.70 -16.03 9.74
C MET A 311 23.11 -16.58 8.38
N ASN A 312 22.21 -16.56 7.40
CA ASN A 312 22.51 -16.99 6.04
C ASN A 312 23.23 -15.89 5.26
N MET A 313 24.54 -16.02 5.05
CA MET A 313 25.35 -15.03 4.34
C MET A 313 24.92 -14.79 2.90
N ALA A 314 24.30 -15.78 2.21
CA ALA A 314 23.76 -15.57 0.87
C ALA A 314 22.60 -14.56 0.90
N THR A 315 21.73 -14.63 1.91
CA THR A 315 20.66 -13.65 2.16
C THR A 315 21.23 -12.24 2.37
N TYR A 316 22.24 -12.10 3.24
CA TYR A 316 22.79 -10.79 3.57
C TYR A 316 23.64 -10.20 2.44
N ASN A 317 24.29 -11.02 1.63
CA ASN A 317 24.90 -10.56 0.38
C ASN A 317 23.86 -10.13 -0.66
N LEU A 318 22.70 -10.80 -0.72
CA LEU A 318 21.58 -10.41 -1.58
C LEU A 318 20.99 -9.06 -1.17
N ILE A 319 20.68 -8.89 0.13
CA ILE A 319 20.16 -7.64 0.69
C ILE A 319 21.19 -6.52 0.52
N GLY A 320 22.46 -6.80 0.76
CA GLY A 320 23.55 -5.85 0.64
C GLY A 320 23.70 -5.22 -0.74
N LYS A 321 23.39 -5.94 -1.82
CA LYS A 321 23.33 -5.35 -3.17
C LYS A 321 22.30 -4.23 -3.29
N ALA A 322 21.13 -4.41 -2.70
CA ALA A 322 20.09 -3.38 -2.70
C ALA A 322 20.42 -2.24 -1.72
N TYR A 323 20.82 -2.60 -0.49
CA TYR A 323 20.99 -1.61 0.57
C TYR A 323 22.26 -0.77 0.44
N SER A 324 23.31 -1.24 -0.21
CA SER A 324 24.47 -0.39 -0.56
C SER A 324 24.07 0.74 -1.52
N LEU A 325 23.13 0.49 -2.43
CA LEU A 325 22.60 1.52 -3.33
C LEU A 325 21.69 2.52 -2.61
N VAL A 326 20.92 2.05 -1.63
CA VAL A 326 20.11 2.94 -0.78
C VAL A 326 21.03 3.81 0.08
N GLU A 327 22.02 3.21 0.75
CA GLU A 327 22.98 3.93 1.60
C GLU A 327 23.69 5.06 0.83
N ALA A 328 24.15 4.78 -0.39
CA ALA A 328 24.79 5.79 -1.24
C ALA A 328 23.85 6.96 -1.60
N LYS A 329 22.53 6.77 -1.55
CA LYS A 329 21.49 7.76 -1.91
C LYS A 329 20.89 8.49 -0.71
N GLU A 330 21.14 8.04 0.52
CA GLU A 330 20.54 8.62 1.76
C GLU A 330 20.63 10.14 1.86
N PRO A 331 21.71 10.84 1.45
CA PRO A 331 21.78 12.30 1.53
C PRO A 331 20.65 13.03 0.77
N TRP A 332 20.05 12.38 -0.21
CA TRP A 332 18.95 12.93 -1.03
C TRP A 332 17.57 12.33 -0.67
N LEU A 333 17.53 11.38 0.27
CA LEU A 333 16.31 10.71 0.71
C LEU A 333 15.80 11.19 2.07
N ILE A 334 16.71 11.71 2.91
CA ILE A 334 16.38 12.19 4.26
C ILE A 334 15.60 13.51 4.14
N ASP A 335 14.50 13.63 4.88
CA ASP A 335 13.59 14.80 4.88
C ASP A 335 13.01 15.14 3.48
N ALA A 336 13.14 14.27 2.49
CA ALA A 336 12.56 14.45 1.16
C ALA A 336 11.05 14.16 1.20
N LYS A 337 10.23 15.08 0.68
CA LYS A 337 8.77 14.95 0.57
C LYS A 337 8.35 14.87 -0.89
N ASN A 338 7.39 14.01 -1.19
CA ASN A 338 6.86 13.91 -2.55
C ASN A 338 6.14 15.22 -2.95
N THR A 339 6.35 15.62 -4.20
CA THR A 339 5.61 16.68 -4.87
C THR A 339 4.58 16.03 -5.77
N THR A 340 3.32 16.39 -5.65
CA THR A 340 2.20 15.76 -6.37
C THR A 340 1.26 16.79 -6.96
N ASP A 341 0.66 16.46 -8.11
CA ASP A 341 -0.32 17.31 -8.81
C ASP A 341 -1.76 16.88 -8.52
N ILE A 342 -1.97 15.59 -8.23
CA ILE A 342 -3.27 14.95 -8.26
C ILE A 342 -3.56 14.33 -6.89
N ALA A 343 -4.76 14.60 -6.37
CA ALA A 343 -5.34 13.84 -5.28
C ALA A 343 -6.35 12.81 -5.84
N VAL A 344 -6.37 11.61 -5.27
CA VAL A 344 -7.40 10.60 -5.52
C VAL A 344 -8.10 10.30 -4.21
N LEU A 345 -9.40 10.55 -4.12
CA LEU A 345 -10.17 10.16 -2.94
C LEU A 345 -10.25 8.64 -2.90
N SER A 346 -9.69 8.03 -1.87
CA SER A 346 -9.69 6.58 -1.76
C SER A 346 -11.10 6.02 -1.55
N ALA A 347 -11.51 5.13 -2.43
CA ALA A 347 -12.78 4.42 -2.28
C ALA A 347 -12.77 3.47 -1.06
N GLU A 348 -11.60 2.97 -0.64
CA GLU A 348 -11.47 2.24 0.63
C GLU A 348 -11.81 3.13 1.82
N SER A 349 -11.37 4.40 1.85
CA SER A 349 -11.67 5.31 2.96
C SER A 349 -13.16 5.62 3.10
N ILE A 350 -13.92 5.52 2.01
CA ILE A 350 -15.38 5.73 1.98
C ILE A 350 -16.13 4.45 2.38
N THR A 351 -15.72 3.30 1.84
CA THR A 351 -16.46 2.04 1.98
C THR A 351 -15.99 1.17 3.16
N GLY A 352 -14.78 1.40 3.67
CA GLY A 352 -14.11 0.50 4.62
C GLY A 352 -13.66 -0.83 4.01
N ASN A 353 -13.79 -1.01 2.70
CA ASN A 353 -13.40 -2.25 2.01
C ASN A 353 -12.00 -2.11 1.39
N ARG A 354 -11.02 -2.84 1.93
CA ARG A 354 -9.63 -2.83 1.44
C ARG A 354 -9.46 -3.38 0.02
N ASP A 355 -10.39 -4.22 -0.45
CA ASP A 355 -10.32 -4.88 -1.75
C ASP A 355 -11.07 -4.11 -2.85
N VAL A 356 -11.29 -2.81 -2.66
CA VAL A 356 -12.01 -1.98 -3.60
C VAL A 356 -11.21 -1.77 -4.89
N ARG A 357 -11.79 -2.20 -6.01
CA ARG A 357 -11.14 -2.19 -7.32
C ARG A 357 -10.89 -0.79 -7.88
N ALA A 358 -11.72 0.18 -7.48
CA ALA A 358 -11.60 1.55 -7.96
C ALA A 358 -10.23 2.15 -7.62
N ASP A 359 -9.74 1.97 -6.39
CA ASP A 359 -8.40 2.43 -5.99
C ASP A 359 -7.30 1.76 -6.80
N THR A 360 -7.38 0.43 -6.99
CA THR A 360 -6.40 -0.32 -7.78
C THR A 360 -6.34 0.15 -9.23
N GLY A 361 -7.51 0.36 -9.85
CA GLY A 361 -7.57 0.82 -11.25
C GLY A 361 -7.10 2.26 -11.43
N ALA A 362 -7.47 3.15 -10.53
CA ALA A 362 -6.99 4.53 -10.53
C ALA A 362 -5.46 4.57 -10.37
N ASN A 363 -4.92 3.80 -9.42
CA ASN A 363 -3.47 3.68 -9.21
C ASN A 363 -2.74 3.20 -10.48
N ARG A 364 -3.22 2.14 -11.13
CA ARG A 364 -2.62 1.61 -12.37
C ARG A 364 -2.62 2.64 -13.49
N MET A 365 -3.76 3.29 -13.76
CA MET A 365 -3.87 4.31 -14.81
C MET A 365 -2.94 5.50 -14.55
N LEU A 366 -2.79 5.92 -13.29
CA LEU A 366 -1.91 7.03 -12.92
C LEU A 366 -0.43 6.66 -13.00
N LEU A 367 -0.05 5.46 -12.57
CA LEU A 367 1.31 4.93 -12.73
C LEU A 367 1.68 4.86 -14.21
N GLU A 368 0.85 4.23 -15.03
CA GLU A 368 1.08 4.07 -16.47
C GLU A 368 1.09 5.40 -17.24
N GLY A 369 0.43 6.42 -16.73
CA GLY A 369 0.47 7.79 -17.28
C GLY A 369 1.63 8.64 -16.76
N ASN A 370 2.48 8.10 -15.87
CA ASN A 370 3.59 8.81 -15.21
C ASN A 370 3.14 10.10 -14.52
N TYR A 371 1.96 10.07 -13.87
CA TYR A 371 1.43 11.21 -13.12
C TYR A 371 1.99 11.24 -11.70
N LEU A 372 2.11 12.46 -11.15
CA LEU A 372 2.43 12.68 -9.73
C LEU A 372 1.14 12.77 -8.92
N TYR A 373 0.86 11.79 -8.07
CA TYR A 373 -0.42 11.68 -7.37
C TYR A 373 -0.28 11.18 -5.94
N ASP A 374 -1.27 11.51 -5.11
CA ASP A 374 -1.50 10.92 -3.79
C ASP A 374 -2.89 10.31 -3.73
N PHE A 375 -3.07 9.27 -2.90
CA PHE A 375 -4.36 8.87 -2.40
C PHE A 375 -4.64 9.60 -1.09
N ILE A 376 -5.86 10.06 -0.93
CA ILE A 376 -6.30 10.82 0.24
C ILE A 376 -7.57 10.23 0.83
N ASP A 377 -7.86 10.56 2.07
CA ASP A 377 -9.19 10.44 2.67
C ASP A 377 -9.83 11.82 2.85
N GLU A 378 -11.06 11.84 3.35
CA GLU A 378 -11.85 13.08 3.50
C GLU A 378 -11.26 14.08 4.51
N THR A 379 -10.30 13.67 5.36
CA THR A 379 -9.65 14.57 6.35
C THR A 379 -8.57 15.45 5.71
N ASN A 380 -7.98 15.02 4.58
CA ASN A 380 -6.89 15.72 3.93
C ASN A 380 -7.31 17.09 3.38
N SER A 381 -6.33 18.03 3.32
CA SER A 381 -6.48 19.31 2.60
C SER A 381 -6.30 19.09 1.09
N LEU A 382 -7.04 19.87 0.29
CA LEU A 382 -6.92 19.90 -1.17
C LEU A 382 -6.05 21.05 -1.70
N GLU A 383 -5.56 21.95 -0.85
CA GLU A 383 -4.91 23.21 -1.26
C GLU A 383 -3.68 23.05 -2.16
N ASN A 384 -2.94 21.95 -2.02
CA ASN A 384 -1.68 21.74 -2.75
C ASN A 384 -1.86 20.94 -4.05
N TYR A 385 -3.07 20.50 -4.37
CA TYR A 385 -3.36 19.74 -5.57
C TYR A 385 -3.95 20.63 -6.67
N LYS A 386 -3.73 20.22 -7.92
CA LYS A 386 -4.32 20.86 -9.10
C LYS A 386 -5.59 20.16 -9.53
N LEU A 387 -5.66 18.85 -9.31
CA LEU A 387 -6.74 17.99 -9.76
C LEU A 387 -7.12 17.01 -8.65
N LEU A 388 -8.44 16.82 -8.47
CA LEU A 388 -9.01 15.77 -7.63
C LEU A 388 -9.69 14.72 -8.51
N ILE A 389 -9.42 13.45 -8.27
CA ILE A 389 -10.12 12.32 -8.89
C ILE A 389 -11.03 11.67 -7.86
N LEU A 390 -12.29 11.46 -8.25
CA LEU A 390 -13.33 10.80 -7.46
C LEU A 390 -13.73 9.51 -8.19
N PRO A 391 -13.13 8.34 -7.82
CA PRO A 391 -13.28 7.11 -8.60
C PRO A 391 -14.54 6.33 -8.21
N ASP A 392 -15.41 6.08 -9.17
CA ASP A 392 -16.54 5.13 -9.27
C ASP A 392 -17.55 5.07 -8.11
N VAL A 393 -17.14 5.23 -6.86
CA VAL A 393 -17.85 4.83 -5.64
C VAL A 393 -18.60 5.98 -4.99
N GLU A 394 -19.90 5.79 -4.70
CA GLU A 394 -20.73 6.74 -3.96
C GLU A 394 -20.41 6.72 -2.45
N GLY A 395 -20.75 7.80 -1.74
CA GLY A 395 -20.69 7.86 -0.27
C GLY A 395 -19.84 9.01 0.29
N MET A 396 -19.40 9.93 -0.54
CA MET A 396 -18.71 11.15 -0.10
C MET A 396 -19.55 11.93 0.89
N SER A 397 -18.96 12.37 2.01
CA SER A 397 -19.63 13.11 3.06
C SER A 397 -20.04 14.52 2.60
N GLU A 398 -21.01 15.12 3.30
CA GLU A 398 -21.41 16.52 3.04
C GLU A 398 -20.25 17.49 3.33
N GLU A 399 -19.47 17.23 4.39
CA GLU A 399 -18.32 18.06 4.74
C GLU A 399 -17.26 18.04 3.63
N PHE A 400 -16.94 16.86 3.12
CA PHE A 400 -15.99 16.76 2.01
C PHE A 400 -16.54 17.34 0.72
N THR A 401 -17.84 17.20 0.45
CA THR A 401 -18.51 17.84 -0.69
C THR A 401 -18.32 19.37 -0.67
N GLU A 402 -18.47 20.03 0.49
CA GLU A 402 -18.22 21.47 0.63
C GLU A 402 -16.74 21.82 0.48
N LYS A 403 -15.83 20.96 0.95
CA LYS A 403 -14.39 21.10 0.71
C LYS A 403 -14.05 21.05 -0.78
N VAL A 404 -14.68 20.15 -1.55
CA VAL A 404 -14.51 20.06 -3.01
C VAL A 404 -15.08 21.30 -3.72
N LYS A 405 -16.23 21.81 -3.31
CA LYS A 405 -16.78 23.08 -3.85
C LYS A 405 -15.81 24.24 -3.63
N THR A 406 -15.22 24.33 -2.45
CA THR A 406 -14.20 25.35 -2.14
C THR A 406 -12.97 25.19 -3.03
N PHE A 407 -12.51 23.97 -3.24
CA PHE A 407 -11.39 23.64 -4.13
C PHE A 407 -11.68 24.10 -5.58
N LEU A 408 -12.88 23.78 -6.11
CA LEU A 408 -13.31 24.23 -7.44
C LEU A 408 -13.36 25.76 -7.56
N ASN A 409 -13.91 26.44 -6.55
CA ASN A 409 -13.98 27.90 -6.53
C ASN A 409 -12.60 28.58 -6.51
N ASN A 410 -11.59 27.90 -5.99
CA ASN A 410 -10.18 28.34 -5.98
C ASN A 410 -9.41 27.94 -7.25
N GLY A 411 -10.09 27.43 -8.28
CA GLY A 411 -9.49 27.04 -9.56
C GLY A 411 -8.98 25.61 -9.63
N GLY A 412 -9.22 24.80 -8.60
CA GLY A 412 -8.97 23.36 -8.64
C GLY A 412 -9.87 22.65 -9.65
N LYS A 413 -9.49 21.45 -10.06
CA LYS A 413 -10.18 20.66 -11.08
C LYS A 413 -10.63 19.32 -10.54
N VAL A 414 -11.75 18.79 -11.08
CA VAL A 414 -12.31 17.50 -10.63
C VAL A 414 -12.58 16.59 -11.81
N ILE A 415 -12.17 15.34 -11.73
CA ILE A 415 -12.61 14.24 -12.58
C ILE A 415 -13.40 13.26 -11.71
N ALA A 416 -14.64 12.98 -12.10
CA ALA A 416 -15.50 12.03 -11.43
C ALA A 416 -15.96 10.93 -12.39
N SER A 417 -16.24 9.75 -11.87
CA SER A 417 -16.74 8.62 -12.66
C SER A 417 -17.91 7.92 -11.97
N ALA A 418 -18.76 7.33 -12.76
CA ALA A 418 -19.88 6.49 -12.31
C ALA A 418 -20.74 7.18 -11.23
N LYS A 419 -20.81 6.61 -10.02
CA LYS A 419 -21.64 7.11 -8.92
C LYS A 419 -20.89 8.00 -7.93
N SER A 420 -19.62 8.31 -8.13
CA SER A 420 -18.80 8.99 -7.12
C SER A 420 -19.34 10.35 -6.67
N ILE A 421 -20.16 10.99 -7.50
CA ILE A 421 -20.74 12.32 -7.26
C ILE A 421 -22.27 12.33 -7.36
N VAL A 422 -22.90 11.16 -7.26
CA VAL A 422 -24.34 11.04 -7.34
C VAL A 422 -24.93 10.95 -5.92
N LYS A 423 -25.86 11.85 -5.60
CA LYS A 423 -26.66 11.82 -4.37
C LYS A 423 -28.12 12.06 -4.74
N ASP A 424 -29.03 11.25 -4.22
CA ASP A 424 -30.49 11.37 -4.49
C ASP A 424 -30.83 11.43 -6.00
N ASN A 425 -30.14 10.61 -6.81
CA ASN A 425 -30.23 10.58 -8.26
C ASN A 425 -29.92 11.91 -8.97
N LYS A 426 -29.01 12.71 -8.40
CA LYS A 426 -28.53 13.96 -9.00
C LYS A 426 -27.03 14.12 -8.80
N PHE A 427 -26.39 14.84 -9.70
CA PHE A 427 -25.03 15.29 -9.49
C PHE A 427 -24.97 16.34 -8.36
N VAL A 428 -23.95 16.23 -7.49
CA VAL A 428 -23.70 17.19 -6.41
C VAL A 428 -22.93 18.44 -6.88
N PHE A 429 -22.38 18.40 -8.10
CA PHE A 429 -21.69 19.49 -8.77
C PHE A 429 -22.29 19.67 -10.17
N ASP A 430 -22.12 20.87 -10.77
CA ASP A 430 -22.51 21.13 -12.15
C ASP A 430 -21.41 20.65 -13.11
N PHE A 431 -21.71 19.60 -13.87
CA PHE A 431 -20.83 19.05 -14.92
C PHE A 431 -21.27 19.45 -16.34
N GLY A 432 -22.19 20.39 -16.49
CA GLY A 432 -22.83 20.70 -17.77
C GLY A 432 -23.71 19.57 -18.27
N ALA A 433 -24.19 18.73 -17.36
CA ALA A 433 -25.03 17.58 -17.65
C ALA A 433 -25.91 17.20 -16.43
N GLU A 434 -27.02 16.51 -16.72
CA GLU A 434 -27.93 15.93 -15.71
C GLU A 434 -27.76 14.41 -15.66
N TYR A 435 -27.80 13.85 -14.46
CA TYR A 435 -27.79 12.40 -14.24
C TYR A 435 -29.16 11.79 -14.50
N LEU A 436 -29.23 10.75 -15.35
CA LEU A 436 -30.48 10.10 -15.75
C LEU A 436 -30.65 8.67 -15.20
N GLY A 437 -29.69 8.20 -14.39
CA GLY A 437 -29.75 6.85 -13.81
C GLY A 437 -28.87 5.84 -14.53
N GLU A 438 -28.92 4.62 -14.04
CA GLU A 438 -28.16 3.49 -14.60
C GLU A 438 -28.75 3.04 -15.93
N ASN A 439 -27.88 2.71 -16.89
CA ASN A 439 -28.28 2.14 -18.16
C ASN A 439 -28.67 0.66 -18.00
N GLU A 440 -29.70 0.25 -18.68
CA GLU A 440 -30.17 -1.16 -18.69
C GLU A 440 -29.33 -2.11 -19.55
N PHE A 441 -28.51 -1.55 -20.47
CA PHE A 441 -27.68 -2.34 -21.38
C PHE A 441 -26.27 -2.56 -20.83
N LYS A 442 -25.80 -3.81 -20.99
CA LYS A 442 -24.44 -4.22 -20.65
C LYS A 442 -23.99 -5.38 -21.53
N PRO A 443 -22.85 -5.27 -22.25
CA PRO A 443 -21.97 -4.11 -22.36
C PRO A 443 -22.61 -2.97 -23.16
N THR A 444 -22.00 -1.79 -23.04
CA THR A 444 -22.21 -0.66 -23.94
C THR A 444 -20.99 -0.45 -24.81
N TYR A 445 -21.03 0.51 -25.72
CA TYR A 445 -19.93 0.82 -26.62
C TYR A 445 -19.52 2.28 -26.48
N LEU A 446 -18.23 2.52 -26.24
CA LEU A 446 -17.63 3.84 -26.25
C LEU A 446 -17.37 4.29 -27.68
N VAL A 447 -17.83 5.48 -28.04
CA VAL A 447 -17.54 6.17 -29.32
C VAL A 447 -16.65 7.39 -29.00
N PRO A 448 -15.34 7.31 -29.27
CA PRO A 448 -14.40 8.39 -28.89
C PRO A 448 -14.54 9.63 -29.76
N HIS A 449 -14.47 10.82 -29.16
CA HIS A 449 -14.29 12.11 -29.85
C HIS A 449 -12.83 12.61 -29.73
N TYR A 450 -11.91 11.69 -29.58
CA TYR A 450 -10.44 11.92 -29.50
C TYR A 450 -9.73 10.93 -30.42
N GLU A 451 -8.47 11.20 -30.69
CA GLU A 451 -7.62 10.32 -31.49
C GLU A 451 -7.31 9.03 -30.69
N THR A 452 -7.66 7.88 -31.28
CA THR A 452 -7.42 6.54 -30.72
C THR A 452 -6.25 5.87 -31.42
N VAL A 453 -5.69 4.84 -30.78
CA VAL A 453 -4.70 3.99 -31.42
C VAL A 453 -5.29 3.33 -32.67
N ASN A 454 -4.61 3.52 -33.82
CA ASN A 454 -5.02 2.98 -35.12
C ASN A 454 -6.40 3.43 -35.63
N GLY A 455 -6.95 4.54 -35.13
CA GLY A 455 -8.21 5.09 -35.60
C GLY A 455 -9.43 4.20 -35.28
N VAL A 456 -9.41 3.53 -34.13
CA VAL A 456 -10.56 2.74 -33.65
C VAL A 456 -11.75 3.67 -33.41
N THR A 457 -12.91 3.30 -33.95
CA THR A 457 -14.12 4.12 -33.93
C THR A 457 -15.07 3.79 -32.79
N GLU A 458 -15.02 2.55 -32.28
CA GLU A 458 -15.84 2.11 -31.14
C GLU A 458 -15.14 1.02 -30.32
N TYR A 459 -15.33 1.06 -29.01
CA TYR A 459 -14.82 0.07 -28.07
C TYR A 459 -15.93 -0.54 -27.23
N VAL A 460 -15.91 -1.86 -27.03
CA VAL A 460 -16.81 -2.52 -26.08
C VAL A 460 -16.42 -2.19 -24.64
N MET A 461 -17.38 -1.68 -23.87
CA MET A 461 -17.24 -1.31 -22.47
C MET A 461 -17.93 -2.34 -21.58
N ARG A 462 -17.16 -3.28 -21.02
CA ARG A 462 -17.69 -4.38 -20.18
C ARG A 462 -17.91 -3.96 -18.73
N THR A 463 -18.57 -2.81 -18.56
CA THR A 463 -18.86 -2.27 -17.24
C THR A 463 -20.22 -1.57 -17.25
N ASN A 464 -20.71 -1.12 -16.09
CA ASN A 464 -21.94 -0.36 -16.01
C ASN A 464 -21.75 1.01 -16.67
N PHE A 465 -22.82 1.53 -17.20
CA PHE A 465 -22.90 2.89 -17.73
C PHE A 465 -24.03 3.66 -17.04
N TYR A 466 -23.77 4.93 -16.72
CA TYR A 466 -24.71 5.83 -16.11
C TYR A 466 -25.06 6.95 -17.10
N LYS A 467 -26.34 6.98 -17.47
CA LYS A 467 -26.87 7.88 -18.49
C LYS A 467 -26.81 9.32 -18.07
N LEU A 468 -26.54 10.20 -19.00
CA LEU A 468 -26.54 11.64 -18.80
C LEU A 468 -27.22 12.39 -19.95
N ASN A 469 -27.77 13.56 -19.62
CA ASN A 469 -28.29 14.53 -20.58
C ASN A 469 -27.41 15.78 -20.51
N VAL A 470 -26.70 16.09 -21.60
CA VAL A 470 -25.80 17.24 -21.64
C VAL A 470 -26.59 18.51 -21.82
N THR A 471 -26.31 19.51 -20.99
CA THR A 471 -26.90 20.86 -21.04
C THR A 471 -26.01 21.86 -21.77
N ASP A 472 -24.74 21.99 -21.30
CA ASP A 472 -23.74 22.93 -21.84
C ASP A 472 -22.28 22.39 -21.76
N GLY A 473 -22.09 21.16 -21.32
CA GLY A 473 -20.78 20.50 -21.30
C GLY A 473 -20.27 20.08 -22.68
N GLU A 474 -18.96 20.07 -22.87
CA GLU A 474 -18.28 19.49 -24.04
C GLU A 474 -18.30 17.96 -23.96
N VAL A 475 -18.85 17.28 -24.97
CA VAL A 475 -18.85 15.83 -25.03
C VAL A 475 -17.49 15.34 -25.54
N VAL A 476 -16.80 14.52 -24.72
CA VAL A 476 -15.50 13.92 -25.05
C VAL A 476 -15.65 12.53 -25.67
N ALA A 477 -16.71 11.84 -25.35
CA ALA A 477 -17.04 10.54 -25.88
C ALA A 477 -18.54 10.29 -25.82
N ASN A 478 -19.06 9.59 -26.83
CA ASN A 478 -20.43 9.08 -26.82
C ASN A 478 -20.47 7.61 -26.37
N VAL A 479 -21.66 7.14 -26.09
CA VAL A 479 -21.99 5.74 -25.85
C VAL A 479 -23.04 5.27 -26.84
N GLN A 480 -22.90 4.05 -27.35
CA GLN A 480 -23.93 3.35 -28.09
C GLN A 480 -24.40 2.12 -27.30
N ASN A 481 -25.71 1.86 -27.29
CA ASN A 481 -26.26 0.65 -26.76
C ASN A 481 -26.07 -0.52 -27.76
N PRO A 482 -26.06 -1.78 -27.29
CA PRO A 482 -26.25 -2.92 -28.20
C PRO A 482 -27.70 -2.97 -28.70
N TYR A 483 -27.94 -3.70 -29.77
CA TYR A 483 -29.32 -3.91 -30.28
C TYR A 483 -30.23 -4.55 -29.24
N PHE A 484 -29.71 -5.38 -28.34
CA PHE A 484 -30.42 -6.00 -27.21
C PHE A 484 -29.43 -6.58 -26.19
N ASN A 485 -29.87 -6.76 -24.97
CA ASN A 485 -29.14 -7.53 -23.96
C ASN A 485 -29.27 -9.03 -24.27
N ARG A 486 -28.17 -9.78 -24.14
CA ARG A 486 -28.15 -11.23 -24.33
C ARG A 486 -28.98 -11.94 -23.26
N ASN A 487 -29.77 -12.88 -23.69
CA ASN A 487 -30.50 -13.83 -22.85
C ASN A 487 -30.62 -15.18 -23.56
N LEU A 488 -31.34 -16.16 -22.98
CA LEU A 488 -31.49 -17.48 -23.53
C LEU A 488 -32.25 -17.50 -24.88
N GLU A 489 -33.13 -16.52 -25.11
CA GLU A 489 -33.96 -16.42 -26.31
C GLU A 489 -33.28 -15.57 -27.41
N HIS A 490 -32.46 -14.60 -26.99
CA HIS A 490 -31.84 -13.61 -27.87
C HIS A 490 -30.36 -13.47 -27.59
N PHE A 491 -29.52 -13.92 -28.50
CA PHE A 491 -28.08 -13.74 -28.46
C PHE A 491 -27.50 -13.64 -29.88
N CYS A 492 -26.31 -13.03 -29.94
CA CYS A 492 -25.56 -12.85 -31.18
C CYS A 492 -24.08 -13.08 -30.87
N SER A 493 -23.33 -13.68 -31.83
CA SER A 493 -21.91 -13.96 -31.67
C SER A 493 -21.57 -14.80 -30.41
N HIS A 494 -20.27 -14.87 -30.03
CA HIS A 494 -19.79 -15.65 -28.89
C HIS A 494 -19.96 -14.94 -27.54
N MET A 495 -19.81 -13.60 -27.49
CA MET A 495 -19.70 -12.88 -26.25
C MET A 495 -20.75 -11.81 -26.01
N HIS A 496 -21.10 -11.01 -27.00
CA HIS A 496 -22.00 -9.86 -26.82
C HIS A 496 -22.68 -9.47 -28.15
N THR A 497 -23.80 -8.78 -28.02
CA THR A 497 -24.56 -8.21 -29.14
C THR A 497 -23.80 -7.01 -29.69
N PRO A 498 -23.74 -6.77 -31.01
CA PRO A 498 -23.12 -5.61 -31.61
C PRO A 498 -23.84 -4.30 -31.20
N ASN A 499 -23.10 -3.19 -31.30
CA ASN A 499 -23.63 -1.86 -31.11
C ASN A 499 -24.72 -1.48 -32.12
N ASN A 500 -25.63 -0.63 -31.68
CA ASN A 500 -26.65 0.00 -32.52
C ASN A 500 -26.26 1.46 -32.78
N PRO A 501 -25.73 1.81 -33.96
CA PRO A 501 -25.32 3.18 -34.26
C PRO A 501 -26.46 4.21 -34.28
N GLU A 502 -27.71 3.78 -34.30
CA GLU A 502 -28.86 4.67 -34.24
C GLU A 502 -29.22 5.09 -32.82
N GLU A 503 -28.64 4.41 -31.81
CA GLU A 503 -28.82 4.73 -30.36
C GLU A 503 -27.51 5.23 -29.74
N GLU A 504 -27.21 6.49 -30.00
CA GLU A 504 -26.00 7.15 -29.53
C GLU A 504 -26.32 8.32 -28.58
N PHE A 505 -25.64 8.37 -27.44
CA PHE A 505 -25.83 9.39 -26.38
C PHE A 505 -24.47 9.84 -25.82
N PRO A 506 -24.44 10.97 -25.11
CA PRO A 506 -23.22 11.39 -24.39
C PRO A 506 -22.77 10.35 -23.35
N GLY A 507 -21.45 10.07 -23.32
CA GLY A 507 -20.85 9.11 -22.40
C GLY A 507 -19.84 9.72 -21.43
N ALA A 508 -19.15 10.80 -21.86
CA ALA A 508 -18.23 11.56 -21.02
C ALA A 508 -18.31 13.04 -21.39
N VAL A 509 -18.25 13.94 -20.39
CA VAL A 509 -18.45 15.37 -20.55
C VAL A 509 -17.44 16.16 -19.72
N ILE A 510 -17.03 17.33 -20.24
CA ILE A 510 -16.21 18.33 -19.54
C ILE A 510 -16.94 19.67 -19.56
N ASN A 511 -16.99 20.32 -18.39
CA ASN A 511 -17.49 21.68 -18.24
C ASN A 511 -16.51 22.51 -17.39
N GLY A 512 -15.68 23.32 -18.02
CA GLY A 512 -14.66 24.12 -17.34
C GLY A 512 -13.70 23.26 -16.51
N ASN A 513 -13.77 23.37 -15.19
CA ASN A 513 -12.89 22.69 -14.24
C ASN A 513 -13.40 21.30 -13.79
N VAL A 514 -14.48 20.81 -14.36
CA VAL A 514 -15.07 19.52 -13.97
C VAL A 514 -15.24 18.59 -15.16
N ALA A 515 -14.94 17.32 -14.97
CA ALA A 515 -15.13 16.27 -15.95
C ALA A 515 -15.90 15.10 -15.32
N TYR A 516 -16.83 14.51 -16.08
CA TYR A 516 -17.56 13.33 -15.68
C TYR A 516 -17.47 12.23 -16.73
N ILE A 517 -17.23 11.01 -16.26
CA ILE A 517 -17.16 9.79 -17.08
C ILE A 517 -18.25 8.84 -16.64
N GLY A 518 -19.20 8.53 -17.52
CA GLY A 518 -20.40 7.75 -17.22
C GLY A 518 -20.19 6.26 -16.96
N TRP A 519 -18.96 5.73 -16.95
CA TRP A 519 -18.64 4.33 -16.71
C TRP A 519 -17.83 4.14 -15.43
N ASP A 520 -17.90 2.92 -14.84
CA ASP A 520 -17.03 2.48 -13.73
C ASP A 520 -15.61 2.19 -14.25
N ILE A 521 -14.92 3.16 -14.84
CA ILE A 521 -13.69 2.94 -15.60
C ILE A 521 -12.54 2.41 -14.76
N PHE A 522 -12.41 2.86 -13.52
CA PHE A 522 -11.33 2.46 -12.64
C PHE A 522 -11.50 1.01 -12.18
N SER A 523 -12.69 0.66 -11.68
CA SER A 523 -13.01 -0.71 -11.28
C SER A 523 -12.90 -1.69 -12.46
N ALA A 524 -13.34 -1.27 -13.65
CA ALA A 524 -13.25 -2.06 -14.87
C ALA A 524 -11.80 -2.22 -15.35
N TYR A 525 -10.97 -1.19 -15.21
CA TYR A 525 -9.55 -1.28 -15.56
C TYR A 525 -8.81 -2.25 -14.63
N ALA A 526 -9.06 -2.20 -13.33
CA ALA A 526 -8.50 -3.16 -12.39
C ALA A 526 -8.86 -4.61 -12.74
N LEU A 527 -10.08 -4.84 -13.25
CA LEU A 527 -10.58 -6.17 -13.56
C LEU A 527 -10.15 -6.68 -14.95
N HIS A 528 -10.15 -5.81 -15.96
CA HIS A 528 -10.02 -6.21 -17.37
C HIS A 528 -8.74 -5.70 -18.05
N GLY A 529 -8.15 -4.58 -17.60
CA GLY A 529 -6.97 -3.98 -18.19
C GLY A 529 -7.15 -3.56 -19.67
N HIS A 530 -8.38 -3.25 -20.11
CA HIS A 530 -8.64 -2.92 -21.51
C HIS A 530 -8.12 -1.53 -21.87
N LEU A 531 -7.51 -1.40 -23.03
CA LEU A 531 -6.93 -0.16 -23.55
C LEU A 531 -7.93 1.00 -23.60
N CYS A 532 -9.19 0.73 -23.94
CA CYS A 532 -10.23 1.75 -24.05
C CYS A 532 -10.43 2.58 -22.77
N PHE A 533 -10.34 1.97 -21.59
CA PHE A 533 -10.46 2.69 -20.32
C PHE A 533 -9.30 3.66 -20.12
N LYS A 534 -8.07 3.21 -20.44
CA LYS A 534 -6.86 4.03 -20.33
C LYS A 534 -6.86 5.17 -21.35
N GLU A 535 -7.30 4.92 -22.60
CA GLU A 535 -7.36 5.97 -23.63
C GLU A 535 -8.41 7.03 -23.29
N LEU A 536 -9.61 6.65 -22.81
CA LEU A 536 -10.63 7.59 -22.36
C LEU A 536 -10.10 8.44 -21.20
N PHE A 537 -9.52 7.79 -20.18
CA PHE A 537 -8.94 8.50 -19.04
C PHE A 537 -7.85 9.47 -19.47
N LYS A 538 -6.92 9.05 -20.34
CA LYS A 538 -5.84 9.89 -20.86
C LYS A 538 -6.38 11.10 -21.64
N ALA A 539 -7.41 10.91 -22.47
CA ALA A 539 -8.04 12.00 -23.21
C ALA A 539 -8.67 13.05 -22.28
N VAL A 540 -9.37 12.61 -21.22
CA VAL A 540 -9.91 13.51 -20.21
C VAL A 540 -8.78 14.19 -19.42
N MET A 541 -7.75 13.45 -18.99
CA MET A 541 -6.60 14.01 -18.27
C MET A 541 -5.85 15.07 -19.08
N GLU A 542 -5.69 14.87 -20.38
CA GLU A 542 -5.01 15.83 -21.25
C GLU A 542 -5.79 17.17 -21.33
N LYS A 543 -7.14 17.10 -21.39
CA LYS A 543 -7.99 18.29 -21.36
C LYS A 543 -8.02 18.96 -19.98
N MET A 544 -8.00 18.16 -18.91
CA MET A 544 -8.12 18.67 -17.55
C MET A 544 -6.80 19.16 -16.97
N LEU A 545 -5.70 18.43 -17.15
CA LEU A 545 -4.39 18.77 -16.56
C LEU A 545 -3.39 19.25 -17.60
N GLY A 546 -3.34 18.63 -18.80
CA GLY A 546 -2.57 19.04 -19.96
C GLY A 546 -1.16 19.57 -19.65
N GLU A 547 -0.89 20.80 -20.06
CA GLU A 547 0.38 21.48 -19.81
C GLU A 547 0.62 21.85 -18.34
N GLU A 548 -0.37 21.72 -17.45
CA GLU A 548 -0.19 22.05 -16.03
C GLU A 548 0.58 20.97 -15.27
N LYS A 549 0.80 19.78 -15.85
CA LYS A 549 1.63 18.72 -15.24
C LYS A 549 2.98 19.27 -14.80
N THR A 550 3.41 18.88 -13.60
CA THR A 550 4.73 19.30 -13.07
C THR A 550 5.88 18.61 -13.79
N ILE A 551 5.66 17.38 -14.28
CA ILE A 551 6.68 16.61 -15.03
C ILE A 551 6.14 16.13 -16.37
N SER A 552 7.06 15.95 -17.32
CA SER A 552 6.83 15.20 -18.55
C SER A 552 8.08 14.36 -18.84
N VAL A 553 7.90 13.06 -19.04
CA VAL A 553 8.99 12.10 -19.24
C VAL A 553 8.61 11.12 -20.35
N ASN A 554 9.51 10.86 -21.31
CA ASN A 554 9.30 9.85 -22.34
C ASN A 554 9.81 8.49 -21.87
N ILE A 555 9.03 7.81 -21.05
CA ILE A 555 9.39 6.53 -20.42
C ILE A 555 8.26 5.51 -20.62
N PRO A 556 8.53 4.19 -20.67
CA PRO A 556 7.48 3.19 -20.82
C PRO A 556 6.45 3.18 -19.67
N ASP A 557 5.22 2.77 -19.95
CA ASP A 557 4.11 2.69 -19.01
C ASP A 557 4.40 1.85 -17.73
N LYS A 558 5.36 0.92 -17.80
CA LYS A 558 5.81 0.12 -16.65
C LYS A 558 6.83 0.84 -15.75
N ALA A 559 7.29 2.02 -16.14
CA ALA A 559 8.17 2.81 -15.30
C ALA A 559 7.38 3.51 -14.19
N VAL A 560 8.04 3.75 -13.08
CA VAL A 560 7.51 4.57 -11.98
C VAL A 560 8.33 5.85 -11.89
N VAL A 561 7.65 6.97 -11.84
CA VAL A 561 8.27 8.29 -11.75
C VAL A 561 7.75 9.01 -10.51
N THR A 562 8.65 9.55 -9.70
CA THR A 562 8.29 10.43 -8.58
C THR A 562 9.19 11.65 -8.55
N LEU A 563 8.67 12.73 -8.00
CA LEU A 563 9.43 13.94 -7.74
C LEU A 563 9.39 14.20 -6.24
N THR A 564 10.56 14.28 -5.61
CA THR A 564 10.67 14.65 -4.19
C THR A 564 11.38 15.98 -4.03
N ARG A 565 11.16 16.64 -2.90
CA ARG A 565 11.78 17.92 -2.58
C ARG A 565 12.37 17.90 -1.18
N GLN A 566 13.60 18.37 -1.07
CA GLN A 566 14.25 18.70 0.20
C GLN A 566 14.21 20.22 0.37
N GLU A 567 13.33 20.68 1.27
CA GLU A 567 13.09 22.12 1.47
C GLU A 567 14.29 22.85 2.06
N LYS A 568 14.98 22.23 3.01
CA LYS A 568 16.17 22.82 3.65
C LYS A 568 17.30 23.07 2.66
N GLU A 569 17.52 22.10 1.77
CA GLU A 569 18.55 22.12 0.74
C GLU A 569 18.09 22.86 -0.53
N GLN A 570 16.81 23.21 -0.62
CA GLN A 570 16.16 23.88 -1.76
C GLN A 570 16.37 23.17 -3.09
N ARG A 571 16.33 21.83 -3.08
CA ARG A 571 16.53 20.99 -4.27
C ARG A 571 15.35 20.05 -4.51
N SER A 572 15.11 19.72 -5.75
CA SER A 572 14.16 18.70 -6.17
C SER A 572 14.90 17.49 -6.70
N ILE A 573 14.34 16.31 -6.49
CA ILE A 573 14.92 15.04 -6.88
C ILE A 573 13.90 14.29 -7.74
N LEU A 574 14.20 14.10 -9.03
CA LEU A 574 13.43 13.27 -9.95
C LEU A 574 13.95 11.84 -9.85
N HIS A 575 13.06 10.91 -9.57
CA HIS A 575 13.34 9.48 -9.56
C HIS A 575 12.70 8.82 -10.77
N LEU A 576 13.48 8.04 -11.49
CA LEU A 576 13.06 7.22 -12.62
C LEU A 576 13.37 5.77 -12.27
N LEU A 577 12.35 4.91 -12.19
CA LEU A 577 12.48 3.50 -11.84
C LEU A 577 11.88 2.67 -12.97
N TYR A 578 12.65 1.73 -13.52
CA TYR A 578 12.18 0.82 -14.55
C TYR A 578 12.80 -0.56 -14.40
N ALA A 579 11.97 -1.59 -14.47
CA ALA A 579 12.37 -2.94 -14.76
C ALA A 579 11.26 -3.67 -15.53
N HIS A 580 11.65 -4.59 -16.39
CA HIS A 580 10.70 -5.43 -17.08
C HIS A 580 10.23 -6.55 -16.14
N THR A 581 8.92 -6.61 -15.90
CA THR A 581 8.31 -7.71 -15.14
C THR A 581 7.89 -8.83 -16.09
N THR A 582 8.06 -10.08 -15.66
CA THR A 582 7.60 -11.26 -16.37
C THR A 582 6.57 -12.01 -15.53
N VAL A 583 5.40 -12.27 -16.09
CA VAL A 583 4.42 -13.16 -15.46
C VAL A 583 4.86 -14.60 -15.69
N ARG A 584 5.24 -15.31 -14.62
CA ARG A 584 5.78 -16.67 -14.70
C ARG A 584 4.86 -17.72 -14.12
N GLY A 585 4.09 -17.40 -13.13
CA GLY A 585 3.09 -18.26 -12.51
C GLY A 585 1.72 -17.58 -12.47
N LYS A 586 0.69 -18.29 -11.99
CA LYS A 586 -0.63 -17.69 -11.82
C LYS A 586 -0.55 -16.58 -10.75
N GLY A 587 -0.69 -15.32 -11.18
CA GLY A 587 -0.61 -14.17 -10.29
C GLY A 587 0.80 -13.84 -9.76
N THR A 588 1.86 -14.42 -10.38
CA THR A 588 3.24 -14.18 -9.95
C THR A 588 4.00 -13.40 -11.01
N GLU A 589 4.34 -12.17 -10.70
CA GLU A 589 5.26 -11.34 -11.48
C GLU A 589 6.66 -11.38 -10.87
N VAL A 590 7.68 -11.54 -11.71
CA VAL A 590 9.09 -11.57 -11.30
C VAL A 590 9.91 -10.54 -12.07
N ILE A 591 10.95 -10.02 -11.42
CA ILE A 591 12.01 -9.22 -12.04
C ILE A 591 13.30 -10.01 -11.94
N GLU A 592 13.97 -10.26 -13.08
CA GLU A 592 15.27 -10.94 -13.15
C GLU A 592 16.23 -10.16 -14.06
N ASP A 593 16.10 -10.32 -15.35
CA ASP A 593 16.90 -9.54 -16.30
C ASP A 593 16.44 -8.09 -16.34
N THR A 594 17.37 -7.17 -16.48
CA THR A 594 17.10 -5.75 -16.66
C THR A 594 17.49 -5.32 -18.06
N VAL A 595 16.68 -4.45 -18.64
CA VAL A 595 16.96 -3.79 -19.92
C VAL A 595 17.04 -2.29 -19.64
N PRO A 596 18.25 -1.70 -19.65
CA PRO A 596 18.39 -0.27 -19.42
C PRO A 596 17.65 0.54 -20.48
N LEU A 597 17.06 1.67 -20.06
CA LEU A 597 16.50 2.68 -20.96
C LEU A 597 17.55 3.73 -21.24
N TYR A 598 17.65 4.15 -22.50
CA TYR A 598 18.63 5.15 -22.93
C TYR A 598 17.96 6.42 -23.42
N ASN A 599 18.63 7.56 -23.19
CA ASN A 599 18.21 8.89 -23.67
C ASN A 599 16.78 9.26 -23.25
N VAL A 600 16.48 9.12 -21.96
CA VAL A 600 15.18 9.48 -21.40
C VAL A 600 15.08 11.00 -21.29
N ASN A 601 14.20 11.61 -22.10
CA ASN A 601 13.95 13.04 -22.07
C ASN A 601 13.01 13.40 -20.92
N CYS A 602 13.41 14.37 -20.12
CA CYS A 602 12.68 14.86 -18.96
C CYS A 602 12.44 16.36 -19.05
N SER A 603 11.24 16.79 -18.67
CA SER A 603 10.90 18.17 -18.40
C SER A 603 10.30 18.28 -17.01
N VAL A 604 10.79 19.20 -16.19
CA VAL A 604 10.33 19.46 -14.84
C VAL A 604 10.02 20.93 -14.66
N LYS A 605 8.81 21.28 -14.24
CA LYS A 605 8.47 22.67 -13.88
C LYS A 605 9.26 23.09 -12.65
N TYR A 606 9.94 24.23 -12.76
CA TYR A 606 10.81 24.74 -11.73
C TYR A 606 10.74 26.26 -11.69
N ASN A 607 10.53 26.84 -10.52
CA ASN A 607 10.21 28.28 -10.39
C ASN A 607 11.38 29.21 -10.73
N LYS A 608 12.61 28.73 -10.72
CA LYS A 608 13.82 29.50 -11.02
C LYS A 608 14.80 28.66 -11.84
N LYS A 609 15.64 29.28 -12.64
CA LYS A 609 16.72 28.56 -13.34
C LYS A 609 17.62 27.86 -12.31
N PRO A 610 17.78 26.52 -12.37
CA PRO A 610 18.67 25.81 -11.47
C PRO A 610 20.14 26.16 -11.73
N SER A 611 20.95 26.02 -10.74
CA SER A 611 22.40 26.16 -10.86
C SER A 611 23.05 24.89 -11.42
N LYS A 612 22.44 23.73 -11.12
CA LYS A 612 22.97 22.41 -11.48
C LYS A 612 21.84 21.40 -11.67
N VAL A 613 22.03 20.48 -12.63
CA VAL A 613 21.25 19.26 -12.79
C VAL A 613 22.24 18.10 -12.87
N ALA A 614 22.12 17.10 -12.00
CA ALA A 614 23.10 16.02 -11.94
C ALA A 614 22.50 14.68 -11.52
N LEU A 615 23.02 13.60 -12.09
CA LEU A 615 22.77 12.23 -11.63
C LEU A 615 23.51 11.99 -10.31
N GLN A 616 22.81 11.42 -9.36
CA GLN A 616 23.34 11.06 -8.05
C GLN A 616 23.11 9.57 -7.75
N PRO A 617 24.02 8.89 -7.04
CA PRO A 617 25.20 9.39 -6.32
C PRO A 617 26.46 9.58 -7.18
N GLN A 618 26.40 9.36 -8.52
CA GLN A 618 27.55 9.44 -9.43
C GLN A 618 28.17 10.85 -9.52
N ASN A 619 27.38 11.87 -9.16
CA ASN A 619 27.72 13.29 -9.31
C ASN A 619 28.06 13.69 -10.77
N GLU A 620 27.35 13.07 -11.73
CA GLU A 620 27.48 13.35 -13.14
C GLU A 620 26.56 14.50 -13.55
N GLU A 621 27.13 15.60 -14.02
CA GLU A 621 26.36 16.76 -14.46
C GLU A 621 25.70 16.51 -15.81
N LEU A 622 24.41 16.87 -15.89
CA LEU A 622 23.61 16.81 -17.12
C LEU A 622 23.49 18.20 -17.74
N ALA A 623 23.67 18.28 -19.05
CA ALA A 623 23.32 19.46 -19.81
C ALA A 623 21.79 19.67 -19.72
N PHE A 624 21.38 20.93 -19.50
CA PHE A 624 19.96 21.27 -19.39
C PHE A 624 19.66 22.62 -20.04
N GLU A 625 18.41 22.77 -20.41
CA GLU A 625 17.82 24.04 -20.84
C GLU A 625 16.78 24.49 -19.81
N TYR A 626 16.65 25.81 -19.61
CA TYR A 626 15.60 26.40 -18.81
C TYR A 626 14.77 27.35 -19.64
N ILE A 627 13.56 26.94 -20.01
CA ILE A 627 12.69 27.68 -20.94
C ILE A 627 11.27 27.72 -20.33
N ASN A 628 10.69 28.90 -20.22
CA ASN A 628 9.32 29.12 -19.77
C ASN A 628 8.97 28.48 -18.41
N GLY A 629 9.94 28.44 -17.46
CA GLY A 629 9.73 27.83 -16.16
C GLY A 629 9.89 26.32 -16.14
N GLU A 630 10.43 25.72 -17.19
CA GLU A 630 10.73 24.29 -17.28
C GLU A 630 12.23 24.03 -17.41
N VAL A 631 12.72 23.06 -16.68
CA VAL A 631 14.06 22.49 -16.79
C VAL A 631 13.99 21.26 -17.67
N LYS A 632 14.63 21.29 -18.82
CA LYS A 632 14.66 20.20 -19.81
C LYS A 632 16.06 19.59 -19.88
N PHE A 633 16.13 18.28 -19.75
CA PHE A 633 17.38 17.52 -19.80
C PHE A 633 17.14 16.10 -20.28
N THR A 634 18.22 15.40 -20.63
CA THR A 634 18.18 13.99 -21.03
C THR A 634 18.98 13.16 -20.05
N VAL A 635 18.36 12.12 -19.50
CA VAL A 635 19.04 11.10 -18.70
C VAL A 635 19.63 10.06 -19.65
N PRO A 636 20.98 9.90 -19.68
CA PRO A 636 21.61 9.03 -20.66
C PRO A 636 21.24 7.57 -20.51
N GLU A 637 21.10 7.10 -19.27
CA GLU A 637 20.78 5.71 -18.97
C GLU A 637 19.95 5.61 -17.67
N VAL A 638 18.92 4.74 -17.69
CA VAL A 638 18.18 4.30 -16.52
C VAL A 638 18.33 2.79 -16.43
N ASP A 639 19.27 2.34 -15.58
CA ASP A 639 19.43 0.93 -15.20
C ASP A 639 18.81 0.72 -13.83
N ILE A 640 17.62 0.11 -13.81
CA ILE A 640 16.69 -0.01 -12.69
C ILE A 640 16.28 1.36 -12.13
N HIS A 641 17.20 2.13 -11.55
CA HIS A 641 16.86 3.39 -10.86
C HIS A 641 17.86 4.50 -11.12
N ALA A 642 17.42 5.57 -11.76
CA ALA A 642 18.16 6.83 -11.88
C ALA A 642 17.55 7.90 -10.94
N MET A 643 18.43 8.70 -10.34
CA MET A 643 18.07 9.80 -9.45
C MET A 643 18.73 11.08 -9.93
N VAL A 644 17.91 12.05 -10.37
CA VAL A 644 18.38 13.35 -10.90
C VAL A 644 18.08 14.44 -9.88
N VAL A 645 19.10 15.13 -9.44
CA VAL A 645 19.00 16.26 -8.51
C VAL A 645 19.05 17.58 -9.28
N ILE A 646 18.08 18.46 -8.99
CA ILE A 646 17.89 19.79 -9.58
C ILE A 646 18.07 20.82 -8.46
N GLU A 647 19.13 21.64 -8.52
CA GLU A 647 19.54 22.60 -7.48
C GLU A 647 19.55 24.04 -7.97
#